data_c1f5964774a671e37fb4cfaf1098f755
#
_entry.id   c1f5964774a671e37fb4cfaf1098f755
#
_cell.length_a   1.000
_cell.length_b   1.000
_cell.length_c   1.000
_cell.angle_alpha   90.00
_cell.angle_beta   90.00
_cell.angle_gamma   90.00
#
_symmetry.space_group_name_H-M   'P 1'
#
loop_
_entity.id
_entity.type
_entity.pdbx_description
1 polymer ?
#
loop_
_entity_poly.entity_id
_entity_poly.type
_entity_poly.pdbx_seq_one_letter_code
_entity_poly.pdbx_strand_id
1 'polypeptide(L)'
;MPPAERQYDSIIDFFLERVAHEPHAPILVHEDLTWDASALSDRVHRLAHLLAEQGLGPGRTVGLCLERSPELIVSVLAVLRVGAAYVPVDPSYPSDRIAAMLEDARPPVVITDRGHQGLFANTATRLMLVEELDLEQGPQFISACPAVPQDLCYVLFTSGSTGRPKGVAMHHAPLLNLIQWQLRTSVLGKGDRTLQFAPISFDVSFQEILTTIAQGGVLVLITDEDRLNSTQLLRKIQDHQVNRLIVPFVALQYLAEAVQRTGIVPASLKEIFTSGEQLRITPVIREFFEQLSGCRFCNQYGPTEGHVVSELELKGDPSTWPQLPNIGSAIDHVTLLVLDEHMQRVPVGGEGELYLGGACVATGYIGRPDLTAERFVNDPFTPGGRLYRTGDRAVELPNGEIDYKGRIDGQVKVRGYRIELGEVEVAMEKHAAIQQAVAAVREDRPGLKRLVGYYVPQGTISTNELRRHLASSLPDYMVPSAFVAVREMPRTPSGKIDRKALPVPDVKRPDLDVAYVRPSGQMQEAIAAVWADLLAIDQVGIDDNFFDLGGNSLLSIQCVAQLESRGLKLPIVKLYQHPTIRACANYLEGGVHMQTPAEMARARMRNDGTKATREIAIIGMSGRFPGAANVEELWRNLLDKKNGISRWTREELDPSIPEELRNDPDYVAARGVIDNADKFDAGFFGVNPRVAPLMDPQQRVF
;
A
#
# COMPACT_ATOMS: atom_id res chain seq x y z
N MET A 1 26.48 -17.99 21.15
CA MET A 1 26.77 -16.70 20.51
C MET A 1 25.47 -15.91 20.44
N PRO A 2 25.49 -14.60 20.62
CA PRO A 2 24.33 -13.76 20.32
C PRO A 2 23.92 -13.91 18.85
N PRO A 3 22.63 -13.74 18.48
CA PRO A 3 22.17 -13.86 17.07
C PRO A 3 22.96 -12.97 16.09
N ALA A 4 23.40 -11.81 16.54
CA ALA A 4 24.18 -10.87 15.72
C ALA A 4 25.59 -11.37 15.32
N GLU A 5 26.11 -12.39 15.98
CA GLU A 5 27.46 -12.94 15.77
C GLU A 5 27.45 -14.35 15.13
N ARG A 6 26.24 -14.90 14.91
CA ARG A 6 26.10 -16.23 14.30
C ARG A 6 26.11 -16.14 12.78
N GLN A 7 26.59 -17.21 12.15
CA GLN A 7 26.46 -17.36 10.70
C GLN A 7 25.11 -18.04 10.40
N TYR A 8 24.32 -17.42 9.53
CA TYR A 8 23.05 -17.91 9.03
C TYR A 8 23.15 -18.07 7.50
N ASP A 9 22.52 -19.10 6.99
CA ASP A 9 22.47 -19.35 5.53
C ASP A 9 21.19 -18.74 4.93
N SER A 10 20.14 -18.62 5.73
CA SER A 10 18.86 -18.11 5.28
C SER A 10 18.21 -17.19 6.32
N ILE A 11 17.41 -16.26 5.85
CA ILE A 11 16.63 -15.34 6.71
C ILE A 11 15.66 -16.08 7.64
N ILE A 12 15.09 -17.20 7.18
CA ILE A 12 14.12 -17.96 7.99
C ILE A 12 14.76 -18.60 9.22
N ASP A 13 16.08 -18.76 9.25
CA ASP A 13 16.80 -19.37 10.35
C ASP A 13 16.61 -18.60 11.68
N PHE A 14 16.48 -17.27 11.62
CA PHE A 14 16.15 -16.45 12.80
C PHE A 14 14.79 -16.83 13.40
N PHE A 15 13.79 -17.09 12.56
CA PHE A 15 12.48 -17.54 13.01
C PHE A 15 12.53 -18.95 13.60
N LEU A 16 13.19 -19.88 12.92
CA LEU A 16 13.32 -21.28 13.38
C LEU A 16 14.08 -21.35 14.71
N GLU A 17 15.14 -20.58 14.86
CA GLU A 17 15.90 -20.48 16.11
C GLU A 17 15.02 -19.95 17.25
N ARG A 18 14.24 -18.89 17.00
CA ARG A 18 13.32 -18.35 17.98
C ARG A 18 12.27 -19.37 18.44
N VAL A 19 11.66 -20.09 17.49
CA VAL A 19 10.68 -21.16 17.81
C VAL A 19 11.33 -22.25 18.66
N ALA A 20 12.56 -22.65 18.33
CA ALA A 20 13.28 -23.69 19.06
C ALA A 20 13.61 -23.28 20.50
N HIS A 21 13.93 -22.01 20.75
CA HIS A 21 14.34 -21.55 22.08
C HIS A 21 13.18 -20.99 22.92
N GLU A 22 12.16 -20.39 22.27
CA GLU A 22 11.08 -19.68 22.95
C GLU A 22 9.71 -19.97 22.30
N PRO A 23 9.26 -21.25 22.26
CA PRO A 23 8.05 -21.65 21.51
C PRO A 23 6.77 -20.95 21.99
N HIS A 24 6.68 -20.64 23.27
CA HIS A 24 5.49 -20.01 23.87
C HIS A 24 5.63 -18.51 24.09
N ALA A 25 6.72 -17.88 23.59
CA ALA A 25 6.86 -16.44 23.63
C ALA A 25 5.90 -15.77 22.61
N PRO A 26 5.24 -14.66 22.97
CA PRO A 26 4.45 -13.89 22.03
C PRO A 26 5.31 -13.45 20.85
N ILE A 27 4.78 -13.57 19.63
CA ILE A 27 5.49 -13.19 18.40
C ILE A 27 4.67 -12.27 17.51
N LEU A 28 3.33 -12.37 17.56
CA LEU A 28 2.42 -11.62 16.71
C LEU A 28 1.19 -11.19 17.52
N VAL A 29 0.78 -9.93 17.34
CA VAL A 29 -0.47 -9.38 17.86
C VAL A 29 -1.26 -8.80 16.70
N HIS A 30 -2.53 -9.17 16.59
CA HIS A 30 -3.48 -8.63 15.65
C HIS A 30 -4.83 -8.46 16.35
N GLU A 31 -5.33 -7.24 16.43
CA GLU A 31 -6.50 -6.91 17.24
C GLU A 31 -6.37 -7.43 18.69
N ASP A 32 -7.32 -8.23 19.16
CA ASP A 32 -7.32 -8.83 20.49
C ASP A 32 -6.60 -10.19 20.54
N LEU A 33 -6.10 -10.69 19.39
CA LEU A 33 -5.45 -11.99 19.30
C LEU A 33 -3.93 -11.86 19.45
N THR A 34 -3.37 -12.71 20.29
CA THR A 34 -1.91 -12.87 20.44
C THR A 34 -1.53 -14.29 20.07
N TRP A 35 -0.59 -14.43 19.12
CA TRP A 35 -0.02 -15.70 18.74
C TRP A 35 1.35 -15.88 19.38
N ASP A 36 1.61 -17.06 19.89
CA ASP A 36 2.95 -17.47 20.30
C ASP A 36 3.76 -18.02 19.10
N ALA A 37 5.06 -18.19 19.29
CA ALA A 37 5.96 -18.66 18.25
C ALA A 37 5.60 -20.06 17.74
N SER A 38 5.10 -20.95 18.61
CA SER A 38 4.66 -22.30 18.25
C SER A 38 3.43 -22.28 17.36
N ALA A 39 2.40 -21.51 17.72
CA ALA A 39 1.18 -21.39 16.95
C ALA A 39 1.42 -20.81 15.53
N LEU A 40 2.31 -19.81 15.43
CA LEU A 40 2.74 -19.27 14.13
C LEU A 40 3.53 -20.33 13.34
N SER A 41 4.46 -21.02 14.00
CA SER A 41 5.31 -22.04 13.38
C SER A 41 4.52 -23.21 12.80
N ASP A 42 3.51 -23.66 13.49
CA ASP A 42 2.66 -24.76 13.02
C ASP A 42 2.00 -24.43 11.68
N ARG A 43 1.42 -23.24 11.56
CA ARG A 43 0.81 -22.78 10.31
C ARG A 43 1.84 -22.57 9.21
N VAL A 44 2.98 -21.97 9.54
CA VAL A 44 4.09 -21.77 8.60
C VAL A 44 4.58 -23.10 8.01
N HIS A 45 4.76 -24.12 8.87
CA HIS A 45 5.25 -25.43 8.40
C HIS A 45 4.21 -26.18 7.56
N ARG A 46 2.90 -26.04 7.86
CA ARG A 46 1.84 -26.64 7.04
C ARG A 46 1.72 -25.96 5.68
N LEU A 47 1.71 -24.64 5.64
CA LEU A 47 1.70 -23.91 4.36
C LEU A 47 2.98 -24.21 3.57
N ALA A 48 4.15 -24.27 4.21
CA ALA A 48 5.40 -24.65 3.57
C ALA A 48 5.34 -26.06 2.97
N HIS A 49 4.69 -27.00 3.63
CA HIS A 49 4.46 -28.35 3.09
C HIS A 49 3.63 -28.30 1.80
N LEU A 50 2.50 -27.59 1.81
CA LEU A 50 1.65 -27.41 0.64
C LEU A 50 2.40 -26.76 -0.53
N LEU A 51 3.26 -25.78 -0.25
CA LEU A 51 4.10 -25.13 -1.27
C LEU A 51 5.14 -26.11 -1.85
N ALA A 52 5.79 -26.90 -0.98
CA ALA A 52 6.75 -27.92 -1.41
C ALA A 52 6.12 -29.00 -2.30
N GLU A 53 4.89 -29.46 -2.01
CA GLU A 53 4.12 -30.38 -2.86
C GLU A 53 3.82 -29.80 -4.27
N GLN A 54 3.76 -28.46 -4.38
CA GLN A 54 3.66 -27.78 -5.67
C GLN A 54 5.00 -27.62 -6.41
N GLY A 55 6.10 -28.20 -5.86
CA GLY A 55 7.44 -28.06 -6.41
C GLY A 55 8.08 -26.69 -6.22
N LEU A 56 7.63 -25.94 -5.23
CA LEU A 56 8.20 -24.63 -4.89
C LEU A 56 9.41 -24.79 -3.95
N GLY A 57 10.43 -23.98 -4.17
CA GLY A 57 11.71 -24.03 -3.44
C GLY A 57 12.71 -23.05 -4.01
N PRO A 58 14.03 -23.23 -3.81
CA PRO A 58 15.06 -22.33 -4.30
C PRO A 58 14.94 -22.06 -5.81
N GLY A 59 15.16 -20.79 -6.19
CA GLY A 59 15.03 -20.34 -7.58
C GLY A 59 13.59 -20.22 -8.10
N ARG A 60 12.59 -20.42 -7.23
CA ARG A 60 11.17 -20.20 -7.55
C ARG A 60 10.62 -18.97 -6.85
N THR A 61 9.60 -18.37 -7.44
CA THR A 61 8.86 -17.24 -6.88
C THR A 61 7.44 -17.64 -6.50
N VAL A 62 6.87 -16.99 -5.48
CA VAL A 62 5.47 -17.15 -5.04
C VAL A 62 4.86 -15.76 -4.91
N GLY A 63 3.76 -15.50 -5.61
CA GLY A 63 3.01 -14.25 -5.47
C GLY A 63 2.26 -14.20 -4.13
N LEU A 64 2.21 -13.05 -3.50
CA LEU A 64 1.43 -12.80 -2.29
C LEU A 64 0.52 -11.61 -2.52
N CYS A 65 -0.81 -11.84 -2.55
CA CYS A 65 -1.82 -10.79 -2.70
C CYS A 65 -2.84 -10.90 -1.58
N LEU A 66 -2.47 -10.37 -0.43
CA LEU A 66 -3.24 -10.39 0.81
C LEU A 66 -3.17 -9.01 1.47
N GLU A 67 -4.25 -8.63 2.12
CA GLU A 67 -4.22 -7.51 3.06
C GLU A 67 -3.36 -7.85 4.28
N ARG A 68 -3.02 -6.82 5.07
CA ARG A 68 -2.24 -6.99 6.30
C ARG A 68 -3.01 -7.85 7.30
N SER A 69 -2.52 -9.03 7.56
CA SER A 69 -3.16 -10.07 8.36
C SER A 69 -2.14 -11.07 8.90
N PRO A 70 -2.49 -11.89 9.89
CA PRO A 70 -1.66 -13.03 10.30
C PRO A 70 -1.36 -13.99 9.16
N GLU A 71 -2.30 -14.21 8.23
CA GLU A 71 -2.16 -15.07 7.05
C GLU A 71 -1.08 -14.56 6.10
N LEU A 72 -0.94 -13.23 5.96
CA LEU A 72 0.15 -12.62 5.20
C LEU A 72 1.51 -12.96 5.82
N ILE A 73 1.64 -12.85 7.16
CA ILE A 73 2.89 -13.18 7.86
C ILE A 73 3.21 -14.67 7.75
N VAL A 74 2.20 -15.54 7.93
CA VAL A 74 2.35 -16.99 7.69
C VAL A 74 2.84 -17.25 6.27
N SER A 75 2.26 -16.59 5.27
CA SER A 75 2.60 -16.77 3.86
C SER A 75 4.04 -16.34 3.56
N VAL A 76 4.47 -15.17 4.04
CA VAL A 76 5.87 -14.70 3.91
C VAL A 76 6.84 -15.72 4.49
N LEU A 77 6.61 -16.14 5.74
CA LEU A 77 7.50 -17.08 6.43
C LEU A 77 7.48 -18.48 5.80
N ALA A 78 6.33 -18.94 5.30
CA ALA A 78 6.21 -20.25 4.63
C ALA A 78 6.94 -20.28 3.27
N VAL A 79 6.86 -19.19 2.49
CA VAL A 79 7.62 -19.06 1.24
C VAL A 79 9.12 -19.10 1.51
N LEU A 80 9.59 -18.34 2.50
CA LEU A 80 11.00 -18.36 2.92
C LEU A 80 11.40 -19.73 3.48
N ARG A 81 10.48 -20.44 4.16
CA ARG A 81 10.72 -21.75 4.78
C ARG A 81 11.01 -22.84 3.74
N VAL A 82 10.42 -22.78 2.57
CA VAL A 82 10.72 -23.71 1.46
C VAL A 82 11.91 -23.24 0.61
N GLY A 83 12.50 -22.08 0.91
CA GLY A 83 13.62 -21.49 0.18
C GLY A 83 13.20 -20.78 -1.11
N ALA A 84 11.92 -20.48 -1.30
CA ALA A 84 11.43 -19.68 -2.43
C ALA A 84 11.47 -18.17 -2.12
N ALA A 85 11.34 -17.33 -3.15
CA ALA A 85 11.25 -15.89 -3.03
C ALA A 85 9.79 -15.43 -3.09
N TYR A 86 9.37 -14.52 -2.21
CA TYR A 86 8.03 -13.97 -2.30
C TYR A 86 7.99 -12.74 -3.23
N VAL A 87 6.85 -12.55 -3.89
CA VAL A 87 6.56 -11.43 -4.79
C VAL A 87 5.28 -10.76 -4.29
N PRO A 88 5.37 -9.65 -3.56
CA PRO A 88 4.19 -8.95 -3.10
C PRO A 88 3.44 -8.34 -4.27
N VAL A 89 2.13 -8.51 -4.27
CA VAL A 89 1.17 -7.90 -5.19
C VAL A 89 0.18 -7.11 -4.34
N ASP A 90 0.23 -5.79 -4.43
CA ASP A 90 -0.70 -4.94 -3.69
C ASP A 90 -2.11 -5.06 -4.29
N PRO A 91 -3.13 -5.43 -3.50
CA PRO A 91 -4.50 -5.57 -4.01
C PRO A 91 -5.09 -4.29 -4.59
N SER A 92 -4.55 -3.13 -4.21
CA SER A 92 -4.99 -1.81 -4.72
C SER A 92 -4.48 -1.50 -6.13
N TYR A 93 -3.54 -2.31 -6.67
CA TYR A 93 -2.99 -2.06 -8.00
C TYR A 93 -3.98 -2.42 -9.11
N PRO A 94 -3.98 -1.65 -10.22
CA PRO A 94 -4.74 -2.01 -11.42
C PRO A 94 -4.35 -3.41 -11.94
N SER A 95 -5.32 -4.14 -12.49
CA SER A 95 -5.11 -5.51 -13.01
C SER A 95 -4.04 -5.59 -14.10
N ASP A 96 -3.93 -4.57 -14.96
CA ASP A 96 -2.89 -4.51 -16.00
C ASP A 96 -1.48 -4.40 -15.39
N ARG A 97 -1.34 -3.66 -14.28
CA ARG A 97 -0.07 -3.57 -13.56
C ARG A 97 0.27 -4.90 -12.90
N ILE A 98 -0.71 -5.56 -12.27
CA ILE A 98 -0.54 -6.89 -11.68
C ILE A 98 -0.11 -7.89 -12.76
N ALA A 99 -0.76 -7.90 -13.92
CA ALA A 99 -0.40 -8.77 -15.03
C ALA A 99 1.05 -8.55 -15.49
N ALA A 100 1.48 -7.30 -15.63
CA ALA A 100 2.87 -6.97 -15.99
C ALA A 100 3.90 -7.45 -14.96
N MET A 101 3.59 -7.34 -13.66
CA MET A 101 4.45 -7.84 -12.59
C MET A 101 4.56 -9.37 -12.62
N LEU A 102 3.44 -10.06 -12.84
CA LEU A 102 3.40 -11.52 -12.91
C LEU A 102 4.10 -12.05 -14.18
N GLU A 103 4.02 -11.33 -15.30
CA GLU A 103 4.74 -11.67 -16.53
C GLU A 103 6.26 -11.66 -16.34
N ASP A 104 6.79 -10.67 -15.59
CA ASP A 104 8.23 -10.56 -15.31
C ASP A 104 8.68 -11.54 -14.22
N ALA A 105 7.95 -11.65 -13.10
CA ALA A 105 8.32 -12.50 -11.97
C ALA A 105 7.96 -13.99 -12.16
N ARG A 106 6.98 -14.30 -13.01
CA ARG A 106 6.49 -15.64 -13.37
C ARG A 106 6.28 -16.57 -12.16
N PRO A 107 5.55 -16.13 -11.12
CA PRO A 107 5.27 -17.01 -10.00
C PRO A 107 4.33 -18.14 -10.44
N PRO A 108 4.67 -19.43 -10.22
CA PRO A 108 3.77 -20.55 -10.52
C PRO A 108 2.46 -20.50 -9.74
N VAL A 109 2.50 -19.89 -8.56
CA VAL A 109 1.38 -19.79 -7.62
C VAL A 109 1.31 -18.38 -7.07
N VAL A 110 0.08 -17.87 -6.86
CA VAL A 110 -0.23 -16.69 -6.07
C VAL A 110 -1.09 -17.11 -4.87
N ILE A 111 -0.64 -16.80 -3.66
CA ILE A 111 -1.44 -16.92 -2.45
C ILE A 111 -2.29 -15.66 -2.33
N THR A 112 -3.61 -15.82 -2.23
CA THR A 112 -4.58 -14.72 -2.15
C THR A 112 -5.81 -15.15 -1.36
N ASP A 113 -6.78 -14.27 -1.21
CA ASP A 113 -8.08 -14.55 -0.62
C ASP A 113 -9.21 -14.48 -1.67
N ARG A 114 -10.42 -14.88 -1.27
CA ARG A 114 -11.60 -14.84 -2.17
C ARG A 114 -11.97 -13.43 -2.61
N GLY A 115 -11.69 -12.42 -1.78
CA GLY A 115 -11.99 -11.02 -2.10
C GLY A 115 -11.16 -10.50 -3.27
N HIS A 116 -9.92 -10.98 -3.41
CA HIS A 116 -8.97 -10.51 -4.40
C HIS A 116 -8.74 -11.46 -5.59
N GLN A 117 -9.31 -12.68 -5.59
CA GLN A 117 -9.14 -13.66 -6.68
C GLN A 117 -9.48 -13.08 -8.08
N GLY A 118 -10.47 -12.17 -8.15
CA GLY A 118 -10.89 -11.53 -9.40
C GLY A 118 -9.80 -10.69 -10.09
N LEU A 119 -8.78 -10.22 -9.35
CA LEU A 119 -7.65 -9.47 -9.89
C LEU A 119 -6.79 -10.30 -10.86
N PHE A 120 -6.88 -11.63 -10.77
CA PHE A 120 -6.07 -12.59 -11.52
C PHE A 120 -6.84 -13.27 -12.66
N ALA A 121 -8.07 -12.85 -12.96
CA ALA A 121 -8.94 -13.48 -13.97
C ALA A 121 -8.29 -13.58 -15.37
N ASN A 122 -7.40 -12.65 -15.71
CA ASN A 122 -6.71 -12.59 -17.00
C ASN A 122 -5.26 -13.12 -16.92
N THR A 123 -4.91 -13.88 -15.89
CA THR A 123 -3.56 -14.42 -15.71
C THR A 123 -3.59 -15.94 -15.76
N ALA A 124 -2.50 -16.56 -16.23
CA ALA A 124 -2.36 -18.02 -16.24
C ALA A 124 -1.81 -18.58 -14.90
N THR A 125 -1.64 -17.75 -13.91
CA THR A 125 -1.04 -18.13 -12.62
C THR A 125 -2.07 -18.87 -11.75
N ARG A 126 -1.69 -20.00 -11.18
CA ARG A 126 -2.54 -20.75 -10.25
C ARG A 126 -2.73 -19.96 -8.93
N LEU A 127 -3.97 -19.94 -8.43
CA LEU A 127 -4.28 -19.32 -7.13
C LEU A 127 -4.33 -20.39 -6.03
N MET A 128 -3.86 -20.01 -4.85
CA MET A 128 -4.08 -20.69 -3.58
C MET A 128 -4.86 -19.74 -2.67
N LEU A 129 -6.11 -20.08 -2.38
CA LEU A 129 -6.99 -19.26 -1.55
C LEU A 129 -6.77 -19.61 -0.07
N VAL A 130 -6.44 -18.62 0.75
CA VAL A 130 -6.14 -18.86 2.18
C VAL A 130 -7.30 -19.48 2.95
N GLU A 131 -8.55 -19.18 2.55
CA GLU A 131 -9.76 -19.76 3.16
C GLU A 131 -9.97 -21.24 2.80
N GLU A 132 -9.25 -21.77 1.83
CA GLU A 132 -9.33 -23.18 1.39
C GLU A 132 -8.17 -24.02 1.96
N LEU A 133 -7.22 -23.38 2.64
CA LEU A 133 -6.07 -24.04 3.24
C LEU A 133 -6.40 -24.51 4.65
N ASP A 134 -6.26 -25.81 4.90
CA ASP A 134 -6.29 -26.33 6.28
C ASP A 134 -4.90 -26.15 6.92
N LEU A 135 -4.73 -25.02 7.63
CA LEU A 135 -3.51 -24.71 8.36
C LEU A 135 -3.57 -25.10 9.84
N GLU A 136 -4.69 -25.71 10.30
CA GLU A 136 -4.85 -26.21 11.67
C GLU A 136 -4.45 -27.67 11.79
N GLN A 137 -4.60 -28.46 10.72
CA GLN A 137 -4.31 -29.88 10.69
C GLN A 137 -3.48 -30.25 9.45
N GLY A 138 -2.92 -31.44 9.44
CA GLY A 138 -2.18 -31.96 8.30
C GLY A 138 -0.65 -31.98 8.48
N PRO A 139 0.08 -32.45 7.46
CA PRO A 139 1.52 -32.62 7.52
C PRO A 139 2.27 -31.30 7.57
N GLN A 140 3.46 -31.33 8.18
CA GLN A 140 4.34 -30.17 8.32
C GLN A 140 5.61 -30.36 7.49
N PHE A 141 6.17 -29.26 6.97
CA PHE A 141 7.47 -29.25 6.32
C PHE A 141 8.58 -29.28 7.38
N ILE A 142 9.19 -30.44 7.59
CA ILE A 142 10.19 -30.69 8.65
C ILE A 142 11.63 -30.71 8.13
N SER A 143 11.86 -30.73 6.81
CA SER A 143 13.20 -30.67 6.23
C SER A 143 13.92 -29.36 6.58
N ALA A 144 15.26 -29.36 6.57
CA ALA A 144 16.03 -28.11 6.66
C ALA A 144 15.65 -27.14 5.54
N CYS A 145 15.76 -25.83 5.77
CA CYS A 145 15.58 -24.86 4.71
C CYS A 145 16.67 -25.07 3.64
N PRO A 146 16.29 -25.25 2.36
CA PRO A 146 17.27 -25.52 1.31
C PRO A 146 17.95 -24.27 0.76
N ALA A 147 17.54 -23.06 1.19
CA ALA A 147 18.07 -21.81 0.68
C ALA A 147 19.51 -21.55 1.16
N VAL A 148 20.30 -20.96 0.29
CA VAL A 148 21.65 -20.46 0.56
C VAL A 148 21.69 -18.92 0.45
N PRO A 149 22.73 -18.23 0.96
CA PRO A 149 22.77 -16.75 0.96
C PRO A 149 22.61 -16.09 -0.41
N GLN A 150 22.91 -16.78 -1.50
CA GLN A 150 22.78 -16.30 -2.87
C GLN A 150 21.40 -16.52 -3.49
N ASP A 151 20.54 -17.31 -2.88
CA ASP A 151 19.17 -17.50 -3.35
C ASP A 151 18.31 -16.25 -3.13
N LEU A 152 17.31 -16.05 -3.99
CA LEU A 152 16.39 -14.93 -3.86
C LEU A 152 15.52 -15.07 -2.60
N CYS A 153 15.37 -13.97 -1.90
CA CYS A 153 14.47 -13.83 -0.76
C CYS A 153 13.13 -13.18 -1.18
N TYR A 154 13.21 -12.11 -1.96
CA TYR A 154 12.02 -11.45 -2.49
C TYR A 154 12.27 -10.78 -3.85
N VAL A 155 11.16 -10.44 -4.54
CA VAL A 155 11.16 -9.56 -5.71
C VAL A 155 10.17 -8.43 -5.45
N LEU A 156 10.68 -7.21 -5.23
CA LEU A 156 9.85 -6.02 -5.00
C LEU A 156 9.78 -5.16 -6.24
N PHE A 157 8.56 -4.83 -6.68
CA PHE A 157 8.36 -4.01 -7.87
C PHE A 157 8.33 -2.52 -7.54
N THR A 158 9.13 -1.76 -8.27
CA THR A 158 9.18 -0.29 -8.22
C THR A 158 8.75 0.29 -9.57
N SER A 159 8.44 1.59 -9.61
CA SER A 159 8.16 2.30 -10.87
C SER A 159 9.37 2.23 -11.81
N GLY A 160 9.10 2.17 -13.12
CA GLY A 160 10.12 2.07 -14.16
C GLY A 160 10.06 3.23 -15.14
N SER A 161 11.21 3.75 -15.55
CA SER A 161 11.33 4.90 -16.48
C SER A 161 10.70 4.67 -17.86
N THR A 162 10.47 3.40 -18.24
CA THR A 162 9.88 3.00 -19.53
C THR A 162 8.35 2.81 -19.46
N GLY A 163 7.70 3.20 -18.38
CA GLY A 163 6.26 2.99 -18.18
C GLY A 163 5.85 1.57 -17.81
N ARG A 164 6.82 0.71 -17.43
CA ARG A 164 6.58 -0.64 -16.93
C ARG A 164 7.30 -0.81 -15.58
N PRO A 165 6.66 -1.40 -14.56
CA PRO A 165 7.30 -1.65 -13.27
C PRO A 165 8.53 -2.55 -13.45
N LYS A 166 9.52 -2.37 -12.56
CA LYS A 166 10.76 -3.16 -12.52
C LYS A 166 10.86 -3.91 -11.20
N GLY A 167 11.03 -5.23 -11.25
CA GLY A 167 11.13 -6.09 -10.07
C GLY A 167 12.56 -6.21 -9.57
N VAL A 168 12.88 -5.64 -8.42
CA VAL A 168 14.18 -5.76 -7.76
C VAL A 168 14.31 -7.13 -7.13
N ALA A 169 15.25 -7.93 -7.59
CA ALA A 169 15.50 -9.28 -7.11
C ALA A 169 16.57 -9.23 -6.00
N MET A 170 16.14 -9.38 -4.76
CA MET A 170 17.00 -9.33 -3.57
C MET A 170 17.25 -10.75 -3.05
N HIS A 171 18.51 -11.07 -2.78
CA HIS A 171 18.92 -12.36 -2.22
C HIS A 171 19.13 -12.28 -0.71
N HIS A 172 19.33 -13.44 -0.05
CA HIS A 172 19.41 -13.50 1.42
C HIS A 172 20.62 -12.75 2.00
N ALA A 173 21.79 -12.79 1.33
CA ALA A 173 23.03 -12.24 1.90
C ALA A 173 22.97 -10.76 2.31
N PRO A 174 22.47 -9.80 1.49
CA PRO A 174 22.30 -8.41 1.91
C PRO A 174 21.38 -8.25 3.11
N LEU A 175 20.31 -9.05 3.14
CA LEU A 175 19.31 -8.99 4.18
C LEU A 175 19.79 -9.59 5.50
N LEU A 176 20.62 -10.63 5.46
CA LEU A 176 21.33 -11.17 6.62
C LEU A 176 22.25 -10.10 7.22
N ASN A 177 23.03 -9.40 6.37
CA ASN A 177 23.88 -8.30 6.81
C ASN A 177 23.06 -7.19 7.49
N LEU A 178 21.94 -6.78 6.89
CA LEU A 178 21.03 -5.77 7.44
C LEU A 178 20.50 -6.17 8.82
N ILE A 179 19.96 -7.39 8.95
CA ILE A 179 19.39 -7.87 10.23
C ILE A 179 20.49 -7.92 11.29
N GLN A 180 21.65 -8.52 11.00
CA GLN A 180 22.76 -8.62 11.96
C GLN A 180 23.27 -7.25 12.39
N TRP A 181 23.41 -6.29 11.47
CA TRP A 181 23.75 -4.91 11.79
C TRP A 181 22.70 -4.28 12.71
N GLN A 182 21.40 -4.40 12.38
CA GLN A 182 20.34 -3.81 13.19
C GLN A 182 20.22 -4.47 14.59
N LEU A 183 20.46 -5.77 14.71
CA LEU A 183 20.50 -6.46 16.02
C LEU A 183 21.63 -5.91 16.92
N ARG A 184 22.75 -5.42 16.35
CA ARG A 184 23.85 -4.82 17.12
C ARG A 184 23.58 -3.39 17.51
N THR A 185 22.86 -2.64 16.68
CA THR A 185 22.68 -1.18 16.84
C THR A 185 21.38 -0.79 17.52
N SER A 186 20.36 -1.66 17.47
CA SER A 186 19.05 -1.42 18.08
C SER A 186 19.12 -1.38 19.61
N VAL A 187 18.30 -0.50 20.19
CA VAL A 187 18.11 -0.40 21.64
C VAL A 187 17.01 -1.33 22.20
N LEU A 188 16.33 -2.04 21.30
CA LEU A 188 15.24 -2.95 21.70
C LEU A 188 15.77 -4.27 22.24
N GLY A 189 15.00 -4.87 23.14
CA GLY A 189 15.22 -6.20 23.70
C GLY A 189 14.14 -7.21 23.35
N LYS A 190 14.23 -8.39 23.98
CA LYS A 190 13.20 -9.44 23.87
C LYS A 190 11.86 -8.93 24.39
N GLY A 191 10.79 -9.29 23.68
CA GLY A 191 9.42 -8.91 24.01
C GLY A 191 9.04 -7.47 23.65
N ASP A 192 10.00 -6.63 23.24
CA ASP A 192 9.68 -5.30 22.71
C ASP A 192 8.85 -5.38 21.42
N ARG A 193 7.98 -4.41 21.22
CA ARG A 193 6.94 -4.44 20.21
C ARG A 193 7.26 -3.51 19.04
N THR A 194 7.24 -4.04 17.84
CA THR A 194 7.35 -3.27 16.60
C THR A 194 6.01 -3.19 15.90
N LEU A 195 5.60 -2.00 15.51
CA LEU A 195 4.40 -1.82 14.68
C LEU A 195 4.72 -2.18 13.22
N GLN A 196 3.91 -3.02 12.59
CA GLN A 196 3.99 -3.31 11.17
C GLN A 196 3.20 -2.24 10.40
N PHE A 197 3.89 -1.19 9.95
CA PHE A 197 3.33 -0.02 9.29
C PHE A 197 3.38 -0.11 7.77
N ALA A 198 4.53 -0.50 7.20
CA ALA A 198 4.75 -0.49 5.76
C ALA A 198 3.93 -1.55 5.04
N PRO A 199 3.32 -1.26 3.85
CA PRO A 199 2.77 -2.31 3.00
C PRO A 199 3.84 -3.31 2.60
N ILE A 200 3.44 -4.59 2.41
CA ILE A 200 4.38 -5.67 2.08
C ILE A 200 5.13 -5.46 0.74
N SER A 201 4.60 -4.58 -0.12
CA SER A 201 5.22 -4.17 -1.38
C SER A 201 6.43 -3.22 -1.23
N PHE A 202 6.75 -2.79 0.01
CA PHE A 202 7.91 -1.97 0.35
C PHE A 202 8.93 -2.76 1.16
N ASP A 203 10.22 -2.53 0.89
CA ASP A 203 11.35 -3.17 1.56
C ASP A 203 11.36 -2.96 3.07
N VAL A 204 10.92 -1.80 3.56
CA VAL A 204 10.75 -1.51 4.98
C VAL A 204 9.90 -2.56 5.71
N SER A 205 8.89 -3.15 5.06
CA SER A 205 8.08 -4.21 5.67
C SER A 205 8.91 -5.45 6.05
N PHE A 206 9.90 -5.79 5.21
CA PHE A 206 10.86 -6.85 5.53
C PHE A 206 11.62 -6.51 6.82
N GLN A 207 12.12 -5.28 6.93
CA GLN A 207 12.84 -4.81 8.12
C GLN A 207 11.94 -4.87 9.36
N GLU A 208 10.68 -4.39 9.29
CA GLU A 208 9.72 -4.48 10.41
C GLU A 208 9.50 -5.91 10.86
N ILE A 209 9.23 -6.83 9.94
CA ILE A 209 8.86 -8.22 10.24
C ILE A 209 10.08 -9.01 10.74
N LEU A 210 11.13 -9.09 9.92
CA LEU A 210 12.21 -10.04 10.16
C LEU A 210 13.18 -9.56 11.24
N THR A 211 13.46 -8.27 11.37
CA THR A 211 14.31 -7.79 12.49
C THR A 211 13.60 -7.92 13.83
N THR A 212 12.27 -7.76 13.87
CA THR A 212 11.49 -7.99 15.09
C THR A 212 11.52 -9.45 15.53
N ILE A 213 11.33 -10.36 14.59
CA ILE A 213 11.41 -11.81 14.85
C ILE A 213 12.81 -12.19 15.33
N ALA A 214 13.85 -11.73 14.63
CA ALA A 214 15.25 -12.02 14.94
C ALA A 214 15.69 -11.48 16.31
N GLN A 215 15.11 -10.36 16.74
CA GLN A 215 15.40 -9.73 18.04
C GLN A 215 14.65 -10.40 19.21
N GLY A 216 13.71 -11.29 18.94
CA GLY A 216 12.83 -11.86 19.97
C GLY A 216 11.69 -10.91 20.38
N GLY A 217 11.38 -9.95 19.53
CA GLY A 217 10.31 -8.96 19.74
C GLY A 217 8.92 -9.48 19.34
N VAL A 218 7.91 -8.64 19.44
CA VAL A 218 6.51 -8.93 19.07
C VAL A 218 6.07 -8.00 17.93
N LEU A 219 5.61 -8.56 16.84
CA LEU A 219 5.07 -7.82 15.72
C LEU A 219 3.61 -7.45 16.00
N VAL A 220 3.27 -6.16 15.91
CA VAL A 220 1.92 -5.65 16.07
C VAL A 220 1.37 -5.28 14.71
N LEU A 221 0.34 -5.99 14.26
CA LEU A 221 -0.38 -5.69 13.01
C LEU A 221 -1.48 -4.68 13.26
N ILE A 222 -1.66 -3.77 12.32
CA ILE A 222 -2.74 -2.78 12.30
C ILE A 222 -3.45 -2.83 10.94
N THR A 223 -4.67 -2.37 10.86
CA THR A 223 -5.39 -2.25 9.60
C THR A 223 -4.85 -1.09 8.76
N ASP A 224 -5.15 -1.08 7.45
CA ASP A 224 -4.81 0.08 6.61
C ASP A 224 -5.60 1.33 7.01
N GLU A 225 -6.80 1.18 7.56
CA GLU A 225 -7.57 2.30 8.12
C GLU A 225 -6.85 2.92 9.33
N ASP A 226 -6.37 2.10 10.28
CA ASP A 226 -5.59 2.57 11.44
C ASP A 226 -4.30 3.27 11.00
N ARG A 227 -3.60 2.68 10.02
CA ARG A 227 -2.34 3.20 9.47
C ARG A 227 -2.50 4.58 8.87
N LEU A 228 -3.60 4.80 8.19
CA LEU A 228 -3.89 6.03 7.47
C LEU A 228 -4.48 7.14 8.38
N ASN A 229 -5.00 6.82 9.55
CA ASN A 229 -5.53 7.78 10.51
C ASN A 229 -4.53 8.04 11.64
N SER A 230 -3.85 9.19 11.62
CA SER A 230 -2.80 9.50 12.60
C SER A 230 -3.26 9.49 14.06
N THR A 231 -4.54 9.79 14.34
CA THR A 231 -5.10 9.71 15.69
C THR A 231 -5.34 8.26 16.10
N GLN A 232 -5.84 7.42 15.22
CA GLN A 232 -5.99 5.98 15.47
C GLN A 232 -4.63 5.29 15.59
N LEU A 233 -3.71 5.62 14.69
CA LEU A 233 -2.32 5.13 14.75
C LEU A 233 -1.69 5.44 16.13
N LEU A 234 -1.83 6.69 16.61
CA LEU A 234 -1.33 7.10 17.92
C LEU A 234 -1.95 6.27 19.06
N ARG A 235 -3.26 6.02 19.00
CA ARG A 235 -3.95 5.16 19.97
C ARG A 235 -3.44 3.72 19.92
N LYS A 236 -3.29 3.14 18.72
CA LYS A 236 -2.75 1.78 18.56
C LYS A 236 -1.32 1.66 19.10
N ILE A 237 -0.46 2.67 18.87
CA ILE A 237 0.88 2.72 19.46
C ILE A 237 0.80 2.69 20.98
N GLN A 238 -0.11 3.46 21.59
CA GLN A 238 -0.29 3.53 23.04
C GLN A 238 -0.91 2.24 23.59
N ASP A 239 -2.01 1.76 23.02
CA ASP A 239 -2.77 0.62 23.51
C ASP A 239 -1.94 -0.68 23.47
N HIS A 240 -1.17 -0.86 22.39
CA HIS A 240 -0.28 -2.00 22.23
C HIS A 240 1.11 -1.78 22.82
N GLN A 241 1.40 -0.62 23.45
CA GLN A 241 2.72 -0.31 24.04
C GLN A 241 3.86 -0.54 23.06
N VAL A 242 3.72 0.00 21.85
CA VAL A 242 4.71 -0.14 20.78
C VAL A 242 6.02 0.54 21.15
N ASN A 243 7.14 -0.15 20.89
CA ASN A 243 8.49 0.32 21.24
C ASN A 243 9.28 0.78 20.01
N ARG A 244 9.02 0.19 18.82
CA ARG A 244 9.65 0.58 17.55
C ARG A 244 8.62 0.97 16.52
N LEU A 245 8.95 2.06 15.79
CA LEU A 245 8.18 2.55 14.66
C LEU A 245 9.12 2.84 13.48
N ILE A 246 8.78 2.36 12.28
CA ILE A 246 9.51 2.66 11.04
C ILE A 246 8.54 3.33 10.08
N VAL A 247 8.73 4.61 9.79
CA VAL A 247 7.74 5.39 9.05
C VAL A 247 8.41 6.40 8.10
N PRO A 248 7.79 6.72 6.96
CA PRO A 248 8.24 7.82 6.13
C PRO A 248 8.06 9.17 6.85
N PHE A 249 8.83 10.18 6.44
CA PHE A 249 8.78 11.53 7.01
C PHE A 249 7.35 12.07 7.13
N VAL A 250 6.52 11.89 6.09
CA VAL A 250 5.14 12.40 6.08
C VAL A 250 4.29 11.76 7.19
N ALA A 251 4.42 10.45 7.42
CA ALA A 251 3.70 9.77 8.49
C ALA A 251 4.19 10.21 9.88
N LEU A 252 5.51 10.40 10.05
CA LEU A 252 6.08 10.96 11.27
C LEU A 252 5.56 12.37 11.57
N GLN A 253 5.48 13.23 10.55
CA GLN A 253 4.93 14.59 10.67
C GLN A 253 3.48 14.55 11.18
N TYR A 254 2.62 13.71 10.58
CA TYR A 254 1.22 13.58 10.99
C TYR A 254 1.04 12.97 12.37
N LEU A 255 1.92 12.03 12.74
CA LEU A 255 1.93 11.48 14.10
C LEU A 255 2.27 12.55 15.12
N ALA A 256 3.29 13.37 14.85
CA ALA A 256 3.69 14.49 15.71
C ALA A 256 2.57 15.54 15.84
N GLU A 257 1.90 15.88 14.72
CA GLU A 257 0.72 16.76 14.73
C GLU A 257 -0.45 16.17 15.53
N ALA A 258 -0.65 14.83 15.46
CA ALA A 258 -1.67 14.16 16.26
C ALA A 258 -1.35 14.23 17.76
N VAL A 259 -0.08 14.07 18.16
CA VAL A 259 0.36 14.26 19.54
C VAL A 259 0.08 15.68 20.02
N GLN A 260 0.49 16.69 19.25
CA GLN A 260 0.25 18.09 19.57
C GLN A 260 -1.25 18.41 19.74
N ARG A 261 -2.09 17.87 18.86
CA ARG A 261 -3.54 18.06 18.89
C ARG A 261 -4.24 17.34 20.04
N THR A 262 -3.83 16.12 20.35
CA THR A 262 -4.51 15.25 21.32
C THR A 262 -3.93 15.31 22.72
N GLY A 263 -2.68 15.73 22.87
CA GLY A 263 -1.91 15.66 24.12
C GLY A 263 -1.49 14.24 24.52
N ILE A 264 -1.76 13.23 23.66
CA ILE A 264 -1.39 11.84 23.92
C ILE A 264 0.07 11.64 23.50
N VAL A 265 0.97 11.41 24.46
CA VAL A 265 2.39 11.14 24.20
C VAL A 265 2.62 9.64 24.20
N PRO A 266 3.13 9.03 23.13
CA PRO A 266 3.39 7.57 23.06
C PRO A 266 4.72 7.24 23.77
N ALA A 267 4.74 7.33 25.10
CA ALA A 267 5.94 7.19 25.94
C ALA A 267 6.57 5.78 25.90
N SER A 268 5.89 4.79 25.32
CA SER A 268 6.44 3.45 25.11
C SER A 268 7.48 3.37 24.00
N LEU A 269 7.53 4.38 23.09
CA LEU A 269 8.47 4.41 21.97
C LEU A 269 9.91 4.54 22.45
N LYS A 270 10.75 3.61 22.09
CA LYS A 270 12.18 3.57 22.36
C LYS A 270 13.02 3.89 21.14
N GLU A 271 12.49 3.60 19.94
CA GLU A 271 13.21 3.70 18.68
C GLU A 271 12.27 4.07 17.53
N ILE A 272 12.62 5.15 16.81
CA ILE A 272 11.92 5.58 15.62
C ILE A 272 12.91 5.66 14.46
N PHE A 273 12.61 4.96 13.35
CA PHE A 273 13.33 5.10 12.09
C PHE A 273 12.48 5.83 11.07
N THR A 274 13.10 6.72 10.31
CA THR A 274 12.47 7.33 9.14
C THR A 274 13.27 7.03 7.90
N SER A 275 12.58 6.70 6.80
CA SER A 275 13.21 6.36 5.52
C SER A 275 12.29 6.69 4.34
N GLY A 276 12.77 6.50 3.12
CA GLY A 276 11.99 6.63 1.90
C GLY A 276 11.84 8.06 1.37
N GLU A 277 12.02 9.09 2.18
CA GLU A 277 11.97 10.51 1.80
C GLU A 277 13.10 11.30 2.45
N GLN A 278 13.35 12.52 1.94
CA GLN A 278 14.27 13.43 2.61
C GLN A 278 13.65 13.89 3.94
N LEU A 279 14.32 13.56 5.04
CA LEU A 279 13.91 14.01 6.37
C LEU A 279 14.00 15.53 6.48
N ARG A 280 12.97 16.14 7.08
CA ARG A 280 12.93 17.56 7.48
C ARG A 280 12.56 17.64 8.94
N ILE A 281 13.39 18.31 9.73
CA ILE A 281 13.09 18.55 11.14
C ILE A 281 12.24 19.83 11.25
N THR A 282 10.93 19.62 11.34
CA THR A 282 9.96 20.71 11.54
C THR A 282 9.84 21.08 13.01
N PRO A 283 9.29 22.26 13.35
CA PRO A 283 9.04 22.62 14.76
C PRO A 283 8.19 21.58 15.50
N VAL A 284 7.18 21.01 14.83
CA VAL A 284 6.28 19.99 15.43
C VAL A 284 7.03 18.67 15.71
N ILE A 285 7.94 18.26 14.83
CA ILE A 285 8.79 17.08 15.06
C ILE A 285 9.75 17.34 16.22
N ARG A 286 10.32 18.55 16.34
CA ARG A 286 11.16 18.90 17.50
C ARG A 286 10.41 18.76 18.81
N GLU A 287 9.24 19.41 18.91
CA GLU A 287 8.38 19.34 20.09
C GLU A 287 7.98 17.90 20.43
N PHE A 288 7.71 17.08 19.41
CA PHE A 288 7.40 15.66 19.60
C PHE A 288 8.56 14.89 20.26
N PHE A 289 9.80 15.08 19.78
CA PHE A 289 10.96 14.39 20.36
C PHE A 289 11.41 14.98 21.70
N GLU A 290 11.14 16.26 21.99
CA GLU A 290 11.32 16.84 23.32
C GLU A 290 10.44 16.15 24.37
N GLN A 291 9.25 15.65 23.97
CA GLN A 291 8.34 14.91 24.84
C GLN A 291 8.69 13.41 24.94
N LEU A 292 9.49 12.86 24.01
CA LEU A 292 9.92 11.45 23.98
C LEU A 292 11.33 11.28 24.57
N SER A 293 11.44 11.45 25.90
CA SER A 293 12.74 11.31 26.57
C SER A 293 13.38 9.95 26.35
N GLY A 294 14.58 9.92 25.77
CA GLY A 294 15.37 8.70 25.56
C GLY A 294 14.96 7.86 24.34
N CYS A 295 14.03 8.33 23.53
CA CYS A 295 13.71 7.67 22.25
C CYS A 295 14.83 7.92 21.24
N ARG A 296 15.41 6.84 20.71
CA ARG A 296 16.41 6.89 19.64
C ARG A 296 15.73 7.26 18.32
N PHE A 297 16.25 8.27 17.62
CA PHE A 297 15.74 8.69 16.33
C PHE A 297 16.79 8.62 15.23
N CYS A 298 16.48 7.86 14.16
CA CYS A 298 17.42 7.65 13.07
C CYS A 298 16.79 7.95 11.71
N ASN A 299 17.60 8.61 10.86
CA ASN A 299 17.35 8.80 9.45
C ASN A 299 18.05 7.68 8.68
N GLN A 300 17.31 6.77 8.07
CA GLN A 300 17.83 5.68 7.25
C GLN A 300 17.65 5.99 5.77
N TYR A 301 18.67 5.69 4.97
CA TYR A 301 18.62 5.86 3.54
C TYR A 301 18.99 4.54 2.84
N GLY A 302 18.28 4.29 1.74
CA GLY A 302 18.55 3.22 0.80
C GLY A 302 17.50 3.18 -0.31
N PRO A 303 17.90 2.89 -1.55
CA PRO A 303 16.97 2.46 -2.60
C PRO A 303 16.64 0.99 -2.42
N THR A 304 15.52 0.53 -2.97
CA THR A 304 15.10 -0.89 -2.89
C THR A 304 16.16 -1.86 -3.41
N GLU A 305 17.02 -1.41 -4.32
CA GLU A 305 18.15 -2.16 -4.89
C GLU A 305 19.30 -2.39 -3.90
N GLY A 306 19.26 -1.75 -2.73
CA GLY A 306 20.27 -1.90 -1.66
C GLY A 306 19.66 -2.05 -0.26
N HIS A 307 18.34 -1.89 -0.13
CA HIS A 307 17.63 -1.76 1.14
C HIS A 307 18.17 -0.59 1.97
N VAL A 308 18.34 -0.71 3.29
CA VAL A 308 19.02 0.31 4.11
C VAL A 308 20.52 0.19 3.91
N VAL A 309 21.16 1.27 3.50
CA VAL A 309 22.60 1.32 3.23
C VAL A 309 23.35 2.32 4.09
N SER A 310 22.63 3.29 4.68
CA SER A 310 23.23 4.23 5.64
C SER A 310 22.24 4.64 6.71
N GLU A 311 22.76 5.12 7.84
CA GLU A 311 22.00 5.62 8.97
C GLU A 311 22.68 6.85 9.58
N LEU A 312 21.84 7.86 9.93
CA LEU A 312 22.20 8.96 10.79
C LEU A 312 21.34 8.91 12.05
N GLU A 313 21.97 8.76 13.21
CA GLU A 313 21.29 8.92 14.49
C GLU A 313 21.29 10.39 14.90
N LEU A 314 20.11 10.97 15.11
CA LEU A 314 19.93 12.32 15.60
C LEU A 314 20.03 12.34 17.13
N LYS A 315 21.20 12.76 17.64
CA LYS A 315 21.53 12.75 19.08
C LYS A 315 21.37 14.11 19.72
N GLY A 316 21.28 14.10 21.06
CA GLY A 316 21.26 15.32 21.87
C GLY A 316 19.91 16.03 21.87
N ASP A 317 19.95 17.33 22.16
CA ASP A 317 18.76 18.18 22.24
C ASP A 317 18.11 18.35 20.86
N PRO A 318 16.80 17.99 20.69
CA PRO A 318 16.09 18.17 19.42
C PRO A 318 16.13 19.60 18.87
N SER A 319 16.26 20.62 19.73
CA SER A 319 16.37 22.02 19.32
C SER A 319 17.61 22.29 18.47
N THR A 320 18.66 21.48 18.62
CA THR A 320 19.95 21.62 17.91
C THR A 320 20.01 20.87 16.59
N TRP A 321 19.04 20.00 16.30
CA TRP A 321 19.06 19.18 15.08
C TRP A 321 18.97 20.05 13.81
N PRO A 322 19.72 19.72 12.75
CA PRO A 322 19.65 20.47 11.49
C PRO A 322 18.25 20.33 10.86
N GLN A 323 17.81 21.36 10.16
CA GLN A 323 16.51 21.34 9.48
C GLN A 323 16.45 20.26 8.39
N LEU A 324 17.57 20.04 7.69
CA LEU A 324 17.74 19.00 6.68
C LEU A 324 18.94 18.12 7.09
N PRO A 325 18.69 17.05 7.86
CA PRO A 325 19.74 16.11 8.22
C PRO A 325 20.30 15.41 6.98
N ASN A 326 21.59 15.09 7.01
CA ASN A 326 22.22 14.24 6.00
C ASN A 326 21.74 12.78 6.13
N ILE A 327 22.27 11.88 5.31
CA ILE A 327 21.90 10.45 5.31
C ILE A 327 22.87 9.57 6.10
N GLY A 328 23.79 10.15 6.85
CA GLY A 328 24.70 9.49 7.76
C GLY A 328 25.82 8.69 7.06
N SER A 329 26.27 7.65 7.74
CA SER A 329 27.35 6.79 7.33
C SER A 329 26.85 5.41 6.90
N ALA A 330 27.66 4.69 6.12
CA ALA A 330 27.37 3.33 5.68
C ALA A 330 27.12 2.39 6.87
N ILE A 331 26.16 1.47 6.72
CA ILE A 331 26.02 0.33 7.64
C ILE A 331 27.14 -0.68 7.43
N ASP A 332 27.25 -1.69 8.29
CA ASP A 332 28.31 -2.69 8.24
C ASP A 332 28.41 -3.35 6.86
N HIS A 333 29.63 -3.54 6.39
CA HIS A 333 29.97 -4.20 5.12
C HIS A 333 29.37 -3.56 3.85
N VAL A 334 28.86 -2.33 3.96
CA VAL A 334 28.37 -1.53 2.83
C VAL A 334 29.40 -0.46 2.49
N THR A 335 29.55 -0.19 1.20
CA THR A 335 30.42 0.85 0.67
C THR A 335 29.57 1.92 -0.01
N LEU A 336 29.73 3.18 0.39
CA LEU A 336 29.15 4.34 -0.27
C LEU A 336 30.26 5.09 -1.00
N LEU A 337 30.08 5.34 -2.31
CA LEU A 337 31.05 6.03 -3.14
C LEU A 337 30.40 7.20 -3.84
N VAL A 338 30.99 8.39 -3.73
CA VAL A 338 30.61 9.56 -4.53
C VAL A 338 31.57 9.64 -5.72
N LEU A 339 31.05 9.41 -6.93
CA LEU A 339 31.82 9.29 -8.15
C LEU A 339 31.43 10.36 -9.18
N ASP A 340 32.39 10.72 -10.05
CA ASP A 340 32.18 11.57 -11.20
C ASP A 340 31.68 10.77 -12.44
N GLU A 341 31.50 11.44 -13.56
CA GLU A 341 31.08 10.84 -14.83
C GLU A 341 32.06 9.80 -15.41
N HIS A 342 33.31 9.81 -14.94
CA HIS A 342 34.38 8.87 -15.33
C HIS A 342 34.59 7.75 -14.32
N MET A 343 33.68 7.56 -13.38
CA MET A 343 33.76 6.58 -12.29
C MET A 343 34.98 6.77 -11.38
N GLN A 344 35.47 8.02 -11.25
CA GLN A 344 36.56 8.37 -10.31
C GLN A 344 35.97 8.95 -9.04
N ARG A 345 36.62 8.70 -7.88
CA ARG A 345 36.17 9.28 -6.61
C ARG A 345 36.31 10.80 -6.66
N VAL A 346 35.20 11.46 -6.31
CA VAL A 346 35.18 12.92 -6.12
C VAL A 346 35.90 13.24 -4.80
N PRO A 347 36.74 14.30 -4.74
CA PRO A 347 37.33 14.74 -3.47
C PRO A 347 36.27 15.04 -2.41
N VAL A 348 36.61 14.79 -1.13
CA VAL A 348 35.74 15.10 0.01
C VAL A 348 35.27 16.58 -0.08
N GLY A 349 33.96 16.80 0.07
CA GLY A 349 33.30 18.09 -0.12
C GLY A 349 32.90 18.41 -1.56
N GLY A 350 33.29 17.59 -2.55
CA GLY A 350 32.85 17.70 -3.93
C GLY A 350 31.53 16.95 -4.16
N GLU A 351 30.76 17.41 -5.15
CA GLU A 351 29.46 16.81 -5.53
C GLU A 351 29.67 15.78 -6.67
N GLY A 352 29.05 14.60 -6.53
CA GLY A 352 29.02 13.55 -7.52
C GLY A 352 27.77 12.68 -7.45
N GLU A 353 27.75 11.59 -8.20
CA GLU A 353 26.69 10.58 -8.12
C GLU A 353 27.03 9.55 -7.03
N LEU A 354 26.02 9.19 -6.21
CA LEU A 354 26.16 8.17 -5.17
C LEU A 354 26.06 6.77 -5.78
N TYR A 355 27.03 5.92 -5.46
CA TYR A 355 27.07 4.50 -5.81
C TYR A 355 27.10 3.65 -4.54
N LEU A 356 26.44 2.49 -4.60
CA LEU A 356 26.35 1.53 -3.50
C LEU A 356 27.14 0.27 -3.85
N GLY A 357 27.99 -0.19 -2.94
CA GLY A 357 28.77 -1.42 -3.08
C GLY A 357 28.80 -2.26 -1.81
N GLY A 358 29.49 -3.37 -1.86
CA GLY A 358 29.63 -4.29 -0.73
C GLY A 358 28.42 -5.20 -0.56
N ALA A 359 28.08 -5.52 0.69
CA ALA A 359 27.09 -6.55 1.04
C ALA A 359 25.64 -6.18 0.76
N CYS A 360 25.33 -4.95 0.32
CA CYS A 360 23.93 -4.50 0.15
C CYS A 360 23.36 -4.72 -1.26
N VAL A 361 24.21 -4.98 -2.27
CA VAL A 361 23.80 -4.88 -3.67
C VAL A 361 22.92 -6.05 -4.09
N ALA A 362 21.70 -5.75 -4.59
CA ALA A 362 20.77 -6.74 -5.11
C ALA A 362 21.30 -7.51 -6.33
N THR A 363 20.67 -8.62 -6.66
CA THR A 363 21.03 -9.43 -7.85
C THR A 363 20.84 -8.65 -9.15
N GLY A 364 19.77 -7.83 -9.23
CA GLY A 364 19.42 -7.04 -10.40
C GLY A 364 17.90 -6.92 -10.55
N TYR A 365 17.43 -6.69 -11.76
CA TYR A 365 16.02 -6.63 -12.09
C TYR A 365 15.56 -7.92 -12.77
N ILE A 366 14.54 -8.58 -12.19
CA ILE A 366 14.04 -9.85 -12.70
C ILE A 366 13.49 -9.68 -14.13
N GLY A 367 13.86 -10.60 -15.04
CA GLY A 367 13.43 -10.56 -16.43
C GLY A 367 14.01 -9.39 -17.26
N ARG A 368 14.88 -8.54 -16.68
CA ARG A 368 15.39 -7.32 -17.34
C ARG A 368 16.94 -7.24 -17.29
N PRO A 369 17.64 -8.09 -18.05
CA PRO A 369 19.12 -8.08 -18.06
C PRO A 369 19.71 -6.81 -18.64
N ASP A 370 19.05 -6.16 -19.60
CA ASP A 370 19.39 -4.87 -20.17
C ASP A 370 19.47 -3.76 -19.11
N LEU A 371 18.41 -3.60 -18.35
CA LEU A 371 18.32 -2.61 -17.28
C LEU A 371 19.26 -2.96 -16.11
N THR A 372 19.45 -4.25 -15.85
CA THR A 372 20.40 -4.71 -14.84
C THR A 372 21.83 -4.29 -15.20
N ALA A 373 22.24 -4.50 -16.46
CA ALA A 373 23.57 -4.11 -16.91
C ALA A 373 23.80 -2.58 -16.90
N GLU A 374 22.74 -1.78 -17.13
CA GLU A 374 22.81 -0.31 -17.06
C GLU A 374 23.04 0.20 -15.63
N ARG A 375 22.37 -0.41 -14.65
CA ARG A 375 22.33 0.10 -13.27
C ARG A 375 23.29 -0.60 -12.31
N PHE A 376 23.61 -1.87 -12.55
CA PHE A 376 24.53 -2.65 -11.74
C PHE A 376 25.84 -2.85 -12.49
N VAL A 377 26.76 -1.93 -12.24
CA VAL A 377 28.04 -1.84 -12.97
C VAL A 377 29.17 -2.54 -12.21
N ASN A 378 30.29 -2.81 -12.87
CA ASN A 378 31.48 -3.34 -12.20
C ASN A 378 32.08 -2.29 -11.26
N ASP A 379 32.53 -2.73 -10.09
CA ASP A 379 33.28 -1.90 -9.15
C ASP A 379 34.73 -1.74 -9.62
N PRO A 380 35.18 -0.54 -10.00
CA PRO A 380 36.56 -0.34 -10.46
C PRO A 380 37.57 -0.38 -9.31
N PHE A 381 37.12 -0.36 -8.05
CA PHE A 381 37.98 -0.32 -6.86
C PHE A 381 38.11 -1.68 -6.18
N THR A 382 37.18 -2.60 -6.43
CA THR A 382 37.13 -3.93 -5.80
C THR A 382 37.04 -5.01 -6.87
N PRO A 383 38.07 -5.83 -7.09
CA PRO A 383 38.03 -6.91 -8.08
C PRO A 383 36.85 -7.86 -7.89
N GLY A 384 36.04 -8.02 -8.95
CA GLY A 384 34.84 -8.86 -8.91
C GLY A 384 33.66 -8.23 -8.16
N GLY A 385 33.80 -7.03 -7.62
CA GLY A 385 32.74 -6.27 -6.96
C GLY A 385 31.73 -5.68 -7.96
N ARG A 386 30.57 -5.34 -7.46
CA ARG A 386 29.52 -4.65 -8.20
C ARG A 386 29.08 -3.41 -7.46
N LEU A 387 28.75 -2.37 -8.22
CA LEU A 387 28.16 -1.14 -7.73
C LEU A 387 26.76 -0.96 -8.30
N TYR A 388 25.83 -0.52 -7.45
CA TYR A 388 24.54 -0.03 -7.92
C TYR A 388 24.60 1.49 -8.12
N ARG A 389 24.23 1.94 -9.30
CA ARG A 389 24.14 3.33 -9.69
C ARG A 389 22.82 3.91 -9.25
N THR A 390 22.82 4.76 -8.19
CA THR A 390 21.58 5.23 -7.58
C THR A 390 20.82 6.28 -8.38
N GLY A 391 21.55 7.13 -9.13
CA GLY A 391 21.02 8.36 -9.71
C GLY A 391 20.83 9.49 -8.70
N ASP A 392 21.31 9.34 -7.47
CA ASP A 392 21.28 10.37 -6.42
C ASP A 392 22.57 11.19 -6.45
N ARG A 393 22.45 12.52 -6.32
CA ARG A 393 23.60 13.41 -6.10
C ARG A 393 23.93 13.48 -4.63
N ALA A 394 25.19 13.41 -4.31
CA ALA A 394 25.65 13.44 -2.94
C ALA A 394 27.02 14.13 -2.80
N VAL A 395 27.34 14.47 -1.56
CA VAL A 395 28.64 15.00 -1.13
C VAL A 395 29.12 14.17 0.05
N GLU A 396 30.33 13.65 -0.01
CA GLU A 396 31.01 13.05 1.15
C GLU A 396 31.53 14.16 2.04
N LEU A 397 31.12 14.15 3.30
CA LEU A 397 31.54 15.14 4.31
C LEU A 397 32.88 14.73 4.96
N PRO A 398 33.62 15.68 5.59
CA PRO A 398 34.91 15.38 6.22
C PRO A 398 34.86 14.32 7.33
N ASN A 399 33.69 14.09 7.94
CA ASN A 399 33.47 13.06 8.96
C ASN A 399 33.06 11.69 8.36
N GLY A 400 33.03 11.56 7.03
CA GLY A 400 32.64 10.34 6.32
C GLY A 400 31.13 10.12 6.18
N GLU A 401 30.32 11.07 6.63
CA GLU A 401 28.87 11.05 6.39
C GLU A 401 28.55 11.53 4.97
N ILE A 402 27.41 11.12 4.46
CA ILE A 402 26.94 11.47 3.12
C ILE A 402 25.81 12.51 3.21
N ASP A 403 26.00 13.63 2.53
CA ASP A 403 25.01 14.68 2.39
C ASP A 403 24.28 14.55 1.04
N TYR A 404 22.96 14.27 1.09
CA TYR A 404 22.10 14.06 -0.07
C TYR A 404 21.72 15.38 -0.72
N LYS A 405 21.97 15.52 -2.03
CA LYS A 405 21.74 16.75 -2.82
C LYS A 405 20.59 16.65 -3.82
N GLY A 406 19.83 15.57 -3.81
CA GLY A 406 18.70 15.36 -4.73
C GLY A 406 19.01 14.37 -5.84
N ARG A 407 18.17 14.34 -6.88
CA ARG A 407 18.26 13.38 -7.99
C ARG A 407 18.91 13.98 -9.23
N ILE A 408 19.65 13.15 -9.97
CA ILE A 408 20.21 13.48 -11.29
C ILE A 408 19.15 13.28 -12.38
N ASP A 409 18.31 12.26 -12.21
CA ASP A 409 17.26 11.85 -13.14
C ASP A 409 15.89 12.49 -12.79
N GLY A 410 14.88 12.21 -13.58
CA GLY A 410 13.52 12.70 -13.37
C GLY A 410 12.71 11.96 -12.30
N GLN A 411 13.34 11.05 -11.55
CA GLN A 411 12.67 10.30 -10.50
C GLN A 411 12.41 11.18 -9.29
N VAL A 412 11.27 11.00 -8.64
CA VAL A 412 10.86 11.78 -7.47
C VAL A 412 10.37 10.87 -6.35
N LYS A 413 10.52 11.36 -5.12
CA LYS A 413 9.87 10.75 -3.96
C LYS A 413 8.75 11.65 -3.49
N VAL A 414 7.53 11.13 -3.50
CA VAL A 414 6.32 11.84 -3.08
C VAL A 414 5.59 10.98 -2.06
N ARG A 415 5.47 11.46 -0.83
CA ARG A 415 4.76 10.78 0.26
C ARG A 415 5.28 9.35 0.54
N GLY A 416 6.60 9.15 0.46
CA GLY A 416 7.25 7.85 0.64
C GLY A 416 7.28 6.96 -0.61
N TYR A 417 6.50 7.31 -1.64
CA TYR A 417 6.48 6.55 -2.89
C TYR A 417 7.56 7.03 -3.85
N ARG A 418 8.30 6.09 -4.42
CA ARG A 418 9.26 6.33 -5.50
C ARG A 418 8.53 6.34 -6.83
N ILE A 419 8.47 7.50 -7.50
CA ILE A 419 7.70 7.71 -8.74
C ILE A 419 8.66 8.06 -9.87
N GLU A 420 8.62 7.29 -10.94
CA GLU A 420 9.22 7.65 -12.22
C GLU A 420 8.26 8.57 -12.97
N LEU A 421 8.62 9.83 -13.13
CA LEU A 421 7.78 10.78 -13.87
C LEU A 421 7.51 10.31 -15.30
N GLY A 422 8.49 9.66 -15.94
CA GLY A 422 8.33 9.06 -17.25
C GLY A 422 7.23 8.00 -17.36
N GLU A 423 6.97 7.22 -16.29
CA GLU A 423 5.86 6.27 -16.28
C GLU A 423 4.50 6.98 -16.34
N VAL A 424 4.36 8.10 -15.63
CA VAL A 424 3.16 8.94 -15.67
C VAL A 424 3.00 9.61 -17.04
N GLU A 425 4.10 10.14 -17.59
CA GLU A 425 4.14 10.79 -18.90
C GLU A 425 3.71 9.83 -20.02
N VAL A 426 4.29 8.63 -20.06
CA VAL A 426 3.92 7.57 -21.02
C VAL A 426 2.47 7.15 -20.87
N ALA A 427 1.97 7.02 -19.64
CA ALA A 427 0.56 6.68 -19.40
C ALA A 427 -0.39 7.78 -19.91
N MET A 428 -0.03 9.07 -19.72
CA MET A 428 -0.79 10.19 -20.26
C MET A 428 -0.80 10.19 -21.80
N GLU A 429 0.36 9.98 -22.44
CA GLU A 429 0.52 10.00 -23.89
C GLU A 429 -0.19 8.85 -24.62
N LYS A 430 -0.52 7.76 -23.92
CA LYS A 430 -1.38 6.71 -24.48
C LYS A 430 -2.81 7.16 -24.78
N HIS A 431 -3.25 8.27 -24.20
CA HIS A 431 -4.57 8.79 -24.49
C HIS A 431 -4.61 9.54 -25.83
N ALA A 432 -5.56 9.18 -26.72
CA ALA A 432 -5.64 9.69 -28.09
C ALA A 432 -5.78 11.23 -28.20
N ALA A 433 -6.26 11.91 -27.16
CA ALA A 433 -6.42 13.36 -27.12
C ALA A 433 -5.16 14.11 -26.64
N ILE A 434 -4.05 13.42 -26.37
CA ILE A 434 -2.81 14.00 -25.85
C ILE A 434 -1.69 13.82 -26.88
N GLN A 435 -1.08 14.94 -27.29
CA GLN A 435 0.05 14.94 -28.21
C GLN A 435 1.38 14.74 -27.48
N GLN A 436 1.54 15.37 -26.32
CA GLN A 436 2.75 15.31 -25.50
C GLN A 436 2.37 15.51 -24.04
N ALA A 437 3.03 14.80 -23.13
CA ALA A 437 2.83 14.96 -21.70
C ALA A 437 4.15 15.14 -20.95
N VAL A 438 4.09 15.82 -19.82
CA VAL A 438 5.18 16.01 -18.87
C VAL A 438 4.60 15.96 -17.45
N ALA A 439 5.22 15.18 -16.57
CA ALA A 439 4.88 15.18 -15.17
C ALA A 439 5.93 15.96 -14.36
N ALA A 440 5.49 16.64 -13.32
CA ALA A 440 6.38 17.35 -12.41
C ALA A 440 5.84 17.30 -10.96
N VAL A 441 6.75 17.22 -10.00
CA VAL A 441 6.40 17.45 -8.60
C VAL A 441 6.57 18.92 -8.28
N ARG A 442 5.52 19.50 -7.71
CA ARG A 442 5.50 20.90 -7.28
C ARG A 442 5.28 21.00 -5.79
N GLU A 443 5.90 21.99 -5.18
CA GLU A 443 5.71 22.39 -3.78
C GLU A 443 5.35 23.88 -3.77
N ASP A 444 4.13 24.21 -4.27
CA ASP A 444 3.64 25.59 -4.34
C ASP A 444 3.27 26.17 -2.95
N ARG A 445 3.07 25.27 -1.96
CA ARG A 445 2.95 25.59 -0.54
C ARG A 445 3.99 24.79 0.23
N PRO A 446 4.71 25.38 1.19
CA PRO A 446 5.74 24.67 1.98
C PRO A 446 5.19 23.39 2.62
N GLY A 447 5.87 22.26 2.40
CA GLY A 447 5.48 20.95 2.95
C GLY A 447 4.43 20.20 2.13
N LEU A 448 3.76 20.83 1.15
CA LEU A 448 2.73 20.18 0.32
C LEU A 448 3.26 19.88 -1.09
N LYS A 449 3.97 18.77 -1.22
CA LYS A 449 4.37 18.25 -2.53
C LYS A 449 3.19 17.60 -3.25
N ARG A 450 2.97 17.96 -4.51
CA ARG A 450 1.93 17.36 -5.37
C ARG A 450 2.47 17.00 -6.74
N LEU A 451 1.98 15.89 -7.28
CA LEU A 451 2.24 15.47 -8.64
C LEU A 451 1.27 16.21 -9.57
N VAL A 452 1.82 16.85 -10.62
CA VAL A 452 1.06 17.63 -11.63
C VAL A 452 1.37 17.08 -13.01
N GLY A 453 0.34 16.80 -13.79
CA GLY A 453 0.45 16.41 -15.19
C GLY A 453 0.26 17.61 -16.12
N TYR A 454 1.22 17.88 -16.99
CA TYR A 454 1.15 18.88 -18.04
C TYR A 454 0.98 18.19 -19.38
N TYR A 455 0.11 18.71 -20.24
CA TYR A 455 -0.09 18.09 -21.55
C TYR A 455 -0.40 19.10 -22.65
N VAL A 456 0.03 18.75 -23.88
CA VAL A 456 -0.36 19.43 -25.09
C VAL A 456 -1.55 18.67 -25.67
N PRO A 457 -2.75 19.26 -25.71
CA PRO A 457 -3.91 18.60 -26.25
C PRO A 457 -3.86 18.51 -27.79
N GLN A 458 -4.30 17.37 -28.34
CA GLN A 458 -4.61 17.23 -29.77
C GLN A 458 -6.11 16.95 -30.01
N GLY A 459 -6.91 16.97 -28.94
CA GLY A 459 -8.36 16.79 -28.93
C GLY A 459 -8.97 17.36 -27.68
N THR A 460 -10.28 17.27 -27.53
CA THR A 460 -10.98 17.65 -26.30
C THR A 460 -10.92 16.51 -25.30
N ILE A 461 -10.48 16.81 -24.09
CA ILE A 461 -10.43 15.85 -22.97
C ILE A 461 -10.78 16.58 -21.68
N SER A 462 -11.64 15.98 -20.87
CA SER A 462 -11.92 16.47 -19.52
C SER A 462 -10.89 15.96 -18.51
N THR A 463 -10.68 16.70 -17.43
CA THR A 463 -9.81 16.29 -16.33
C THR A 463 -10.24 14.95 -15.74
N ASN A 464 -11.54 14.69 -15.65
CA ASN A 464 -12.09 13.45 -15.11
C ASN A 464 -11.82 12.25 -16.04
N GLU A 465 -11.92 12.46 -17.35
CA GLU A 465 -11.59 11.42 -18.34
C GLU A 465 -10.13 11.04 -18.29
N LEU A 466 -9.24 12.05 -18.23
CA LEU A 466 -7.80 11.82 -18.11
C LEU A 466 -7.45 11.11 -16.81
N ARG A 467 -8.08 11.49 -15.69
CA ARG A 467 -7.88 10.84 -14.40
C ARG A 467 -8.32 9.38 -14.44
N ARG A 468 -9.51 9.08 -14.99
CA ARG A 468 -10.00 7.70 -15.14
C ARG A 468 -9.09 6.86 -16.04
N HIS A 469 -8.60 7.44 -17.14
CA HIS A 469 -7.65 6.78 -18.02
C HIS A 469 -6.37 6.38 -17.27
N LEU A 470 -5.79 7.28 -16.48
CA LEU A 470 -4.60 7.00 -15.70
C LEU A 470 -4.85 5.98 -14.57
N ALA A 471 -5.97 6.10 -13.87
CA ALA A 471 -6.34 5.18 -12.79
C ALA A 471 -6.59 3.74 -13.27
N SER A 472 -6.81 3.51 -14.56
CA SER A 472 -6.91 2.15 -15.11
C SER A 472 -5.56 1.44 -15.25
N SER A 473 -4.45 2.17 -15.26
CA SER A 473 -3.10 1.62 -15.50
C SER A 473 -2.07 1.97 -14.43
N LEU A 474 -2.29 3.05 -13.68
CA LEU A 474 -1.38 3.52 -12.63
C LEU A 474 -2.01 3.37 -11.24
N PRO A 475 -1.20 3.08 -10.22
CA PRO A 475 -1.63 3.18 -8.82
C PRO A 475 -2.06 4.60 -8.46
N ASP A 476 -2.96 4.76 -7.50
CA ASP A 476 -3.53 6.05 -7.09
C ASP A 476 -2.47 7.10 -6.72
N TYR A 477 -1.36 6.69 -6.09
CA TYR A 477 -0.27 7.60 -5.73
C TYR A 477 0.53 8.14 -6.93
N MET A 478 0.40 7.53 -8.11
CA MET A 478 1.01 7.98 -9.38
C MET A 478 0.07 8.81 -10.24
N VAL A 479 -1.22 8.88 -9.90
CA VAL A 479 -2.18 9.71 -10.63
C VAL A 479 -2.00 11.18 -10.22
N PRO A 480 -1.70 12.11 -11.17
CA PRO A 480 -1.56 13.53 -10.85
C PRO A 480 -2.80 14.10 -10.16
N SER A 481 -2.57 14.92 -9.12
CA SER A 481 -3.65 15.62 -8.43
C SER A 481 -4.21 16.81 -9.22
N ALA A 482 -3.40 17.37 -10.15
CA ALA A 482 -3.81 18.44 -11.02
C ALA A 482 -3.30 18.19 -12.45
N PHE A 483 -4.05 18.67 -13.44
CA PHE A 483 -3.69 18.60 -14.85
C PHE A 483 -3.73 20.01 -15.47
N VAL A 484 -2.72 20.33 -16.27
CA VAL A 484 -2.55 21.64 -16.90
C VAL A 484 -2.35 21.48 -18.40
N ALA A 485 -3.31 21.96 -19.18
CA ALA A 485 -3.14 22.05 -20.62
C ALA A 485 -2.21 23.20 -20.97
N VAL A 486 -1.20 22.94 -21.81
CA VAL A 486 -0.27 23.95 -22.34
C VAL A 486 -0.30 23.93 -23.85
N ARG A 487 -0.02 25.09 -24.47
CA ARG A 487 0.05 25.17 -25.96
C ARG A 487 1.26 24.44 -26.50
N GLU A 488 2.39 24.55 -25.79
CA GLU A 488 3.65 23.90 -26.12
C GLU A 488 4.45 23.67 -24.82
N MET A 489 5.30 22.65 -24.81
CA MET A 489 6.19 22.39 -23.66
C MET A 489 7.38 23.36 -23.67
N PRO A 490 7.65 24.07 -22.55
CA PRO A 490 8.80 24.96 -22.45
C PRO A 490 10.10 24.14 -22.61
N ARG A 491 11.08 24.72 -23.33
CA ARG A 491 12.36 24.05 -23.60
C ARG A 491 13.53 24.93 -23.16
N THR A 492 14.56 24.26 -22.69
CA THR A 492 15.86 24.88 -22.44
C THR A 492 16.57 25.27 -23.78
N PRO A 493 17.59 26.13 -23.76
CA PRO A 493 18.37 26.43 -24.96
C PRO A 493 19.00 25.18 -25.64
N SER A 494 19.19 24.11 -24.89
CA SER A 494 19.67 22.80 -25.41
C SER A 494 18.56 21.93 -26.02
N GLY A 495 17.31 22.42 -26.07
CA GLY A 495 16.17 21.71 -26.64
C GLY A 495 15.47 20.71 -25.69
N LYS A 496 15.96 20.51 -24.48
CA LYS A 496 15.33 19.67 -23.48
C LYS A 496 14.12 20.37 -22.83
N ILE A 497 13.15 19.61 -22.31
CA ILE A 497 12.01 20.16 -21.59
C ILE A 497 12.49 20.87 -20.31
N ASP A 498 12.07 22.12 -20.15
CA ASP A 498 12.34 22.92 -18.95
C ASP A 498 11.19 22.77 -17.94
N ARG A 499 11.31 21.76 -17.06
CA ARG A 499 10.30 21.53 -16.01
C ARG A 499 10.17 22.68 -15.02
N LYS A 500 11.20 23.55 -14.88
CA LYS A 500 11.14 24.71 -13.97
C LYS A 500 10.30 25.85 -14.55
N ALA A 501 10.25 25.95 -15.88
CA ALA A 501 9.45 26.95 -16.58
C ALA A 501 7.98 26.55 -16.79
N LEU A 502 7.57 25.34 -16.34
CA LEU A 502 6.17 24.93 -16.41
C LEU A 502 5.29 25.81 -15.53
N PRO A 503 4.09 26.21 -16.00
CA PRO A 503 3.22 27.12 -15.28
C PRO A 503 2.73 26.51 -13.96
N VAL A 504 2.46 27.38 -12.98
CA VAL A 504 1.79 26.96 -11.75
C VAL A 504 0.38 26.51 -12.11
N PRO A 505 -0.10 25.35 -11.62
CA PRO A 505 -1.50 24.94 -11.79
C PRO A 505 -2.44 26.05 -11.33
N ASP A 506 -3.47 26.31 -12.11
CA ASP A 506 -4.49 27.28 -11.73
C ASP A 506 -5.13 26.85 -10.38
N VAL A 507 -5.33 27.81 -9.51
CA VAL A 507 -6.04 27.58 -8.24
C VAL A 507 -7.56 27.50 -8.42
N LYS A 508 -8.05 27.70 -9.63
CA LYS A 508 -9.47 27.61 -9.94
C LYS A 508 -9.99 26.17 -9.83
N ARG A 509 -11.26 26.07 -9.47
CA ARG A 509 -12.00 24.83 -9.54
C ARG A 509 -11.82 24.21 -10.94
N PRO A 510 -11.42 22.92 -11.05
CA PRO A 510 -11.34 22.24 -12.35
C PRO A 510 -12.68 22.28 -13.10
N ASP A 511 -12.62 22.18 -14.43
CA ASP A 511 -13.83 22.01 -15.23
C ASP A 511 -14.37 20.59 -15.00
N LEU A 512 -15.50 20.51 -14.32
CA LEU A 512 -16.18 19.27 -13.94
C LEU A 512 -17.50 19.15 -14.68
N ASP A 513 -17.95 17.92 -14.89
CA ASP A 513 -19.28 17.62 -15.49
C ASP A 513 -20.45 18.10 -14.64
N VAL A 514 -20.18 18.59 -13.42
CA VAL A 514 -21.16 19.05 -12.44
C VAL A 514 -21.14 20.57 -12.33
N ALA A 515 -22.32 21.21 -12.43
CA ALA A 515 -22.45 22.65 -12.27
C ALA A 515 -22.06 23.09 -10.85
N TYR A 516 -21.38 24.24 -10.76
CA TYR A 516 -21.03 24.81 -9.46
C TYR A 516 -22.27 25.26 -8.68
N VAL A 517 -22.47 24.71 -7.49
CA VAL A 517 -23.48 25.14 -6.52
C VAL A 517 -22.76 25.56 -5.24
N ARG A 518 -22.95 26.83 -4.86
CA ARG A 518 -22.27 27.42 -3.71
C ARG A 518 -22.69 26.73 -2.39
N PRO A 519 -21.74 26.43 -1.48
CA PRO A 519 -22.04 26.02 -0.12
C PRO A 519 -22.93 27.02 0.63
N SER A 520 -23.88 26.52 1.39
CA SER A 520 -24.80 27.33 2.19
C SER A 520 -24.99 26.72 3.57
N GLY A 521 -24.92 27.57 4.58
CA GLY A 521 -25.00 27.16 5.98
C GLY A 521 -23.64 26.68 6.55
N GLN A 522 -23.58 26.72 7.88
CA GLN A 522 -22.33 26.57 8.64
C GLN A 522 -21.59 25.24 8.36
N MET A 523 -22.32 24.15 8.22
CA MET A 523 -21.76 22.83 8.00
C MET A 523 -21.10 22.70 6.61
N GLN A 524 -21.83 23.05 5.54
CA GLN A 524 -21.31 22.97 4.17
C GLN A 524 -20.15 23.94 3.96
N GLU A 525 -20.20 25.13 4.52
CA GLU A 525 -19.13 26.12 4.45
C GLU A 525 -17.87 25.65 5.18
N ALA A 526 -18.04 25.00 6.36
CA ALA A 526 -16.91 24.42 7.10
C ALA A 526 -16.20 23.30 6.34
N ILE A 527 -16.99 22.39 5.72
CA ILE A 527 -16.42 21.30 4.89
C ILE A 527 -15.76 21.89 3.64
N ALA A 528 -16.42 22.83 2.96
CA ALA A 528 -15.88 23.47 1.77
C ALA A 528 -14.56 24.20 2.03
N ALA A 529 -14.43 24.88 3.16
CA ALA A 529 -13.20 25.57 3.56
C ALA A 529 -12.04 24.57 3.78
N VAL A 530 -12.30 23.42 4.39
CA VAL A 530 -11.31 22.35 4.56
C VAL A 530 -10.90 21.80 3.19
N TRP A 531 -11.84 21.50 2.32
CA TRP A 531 -11.56 20.96 0.98
C TRP A 531 -10.78 21.95 0.11
N ALA A 532 -11.20 23.23 0.09
CA ALA A 532 -10.52 24.28 -0.67
C ALA A 532 -9.06 24.45 -0.25
N ASP A 533 -8.79 24.42 1.07
CA ASP A 533 -7.45 24.52 1.60
C ASP A 533 -6.58 23.30 1.25
N LEU A 534 -7.09 22.09 1.48
CA LEU A 534 -6.38 20.84 1.20
C LEU A 534 -6.11 20.62 -0.29
N LEU A 535 -7.07 20.94 -1.13
CA LEU A 535 -6.97 20.74 -2.58
C LEU A 535 -6.27 21.92 -3.28
N ALA A 536 -5.99 23.00 -2.54
CA ALA A 536 -5.40 24.25 -3.04
C ALA A 536 -6.18 24.86 -4.22
N ILE A 537 -7.53 24.91 -4.10
CA ILE A 537 -8.45 25.49 -5.05
C ILE A 537 -9.25 26.64 -4.41
N ASP A 538 -9.70 27.58 -5.24
CA ASP A 538 -10.37 28.81 -4.79
C ASP A 538 -11.79 28.59 -4.28
N GLN A 539 -12.49 27.58 -4.82
CA GLN A 539 -13.88 27.29 -4.49
C GLN A 539 -14.22 25.82 -4.72
N VAL A 540 -15.13 25.31 -3.90
CA VAL A 540 -15.69 23.95 -3.98
C VAL A 540 -17.19 24.03 -4.01
N GLY A 541 -17.83 23.39 -5.00
CA GLY A 541 -19.27 23.25 -5.07
C GLY A 541 -19.78 22.13 -4.15
N ILE A 542 -21.04 22.24 -3.69
CA ILE A 542 -21.58 21.23 -2.78
C ILE A 542 -21.79 19.85 -3.41
N ASP A 543 -21.89 19.80 -4.73
CA ASP A 543 -22.05 18.56 -5.50
C ASP A 543 -20.74 18.09 -6.17
N ASP A 544 -19.64 18.81 -5.94
CA ASP A 544 -18.33 18.39 -6.43
C ASP A 544 -17.88 17.14 -5.67
N ASN A 545 -17.37 16.17 -6.43
CA ASN A 545 -16.77 14.99 -5.85
C ASN A 545 -15.33 15.31 -5.40
N PHE A 546 -15.00 15.01 -4.15
CA PHE A 546 -13.68 15.23 -3.56
C PHE A 546 -12.53 14.67 -4.40
N PHE A 547 -12.72 13.46 -4.94
CA PHE A 547 -11.71 12.78 -5.74
C PHE A 547 -11.56 13.40 -7.14
N ASP A 548 -12.66 13.87 -7.74
CA ASP A 548 -12.63 14.56 -9.03
C ASP A 548 -11.95 15.94 -8.94
N LEU A 549 -12.01 16.58 -7.77
CA LEU A 549 -11.27 17.81 -7.48
C LEU A 549 -9.76 17.61 -7.29
N GLY A 550 -9.28 16.36 -7.23
CA GLY A 550 -7.87 16.03 -7.01
C GLY A 550 -7.58 15.43 -5.64
N GLY A 551 -8.63 15.13 -4.88
CA GLY A 551 -8.53 14.36 -3.65
C GLY A 551 -7.97 12.96 -3.90
N ASN A 552 -7.25 12.44 -2.93
CA ASN A 552 -6.70 11.08 -2.91
C ASN A 552 -6.74 10.53 -1.49
N SER A 553 -6.32 9.30 -1.31
CA SER A 553 -6.38 8.62 -0.01
C SER A 553 -5.75 9.44 1.12
N LEU A 554 -4.59 10.07 0.88
CA LEU A 554 -3.93 10.87 1.91
C LEU A 554 -4.67 12.19 2.20
N LEU A 555 -5.12 12.89 1.16
CA LEU A 555 -5.92 14.12 1.33
C LEU A 555 -7.25 13.83 2.01
N SER A 556 -7.83 12.63 1.82
CA SER A 556 -9.01 12.16 2.53
C SER A 556 -8.76 12.09 4.04
N ILE A 557 -7.61 11.57 4.43
CA ILE A 557 -7.20 11.46 5.85
C ILE A 557 -7.03 12.84 6.46
N GLN A 558 -6.32 13.74 5.75
CA GLN A 558 -6.13 15.12 6.20
C GLN A 558 -7.46 15.86 6.32
N CYS A 559 -8.38 15.62 5.36
CA CYS A 559 -9.72 16.16 5.39
C CYS A 559 -10.46 15.74 6.67
N VAL A 560 -10.48 14.45 6.96
CA VAL A 560 -11.13 13.90 8.16
C VAL A 560 -10.49 14.47 9.43
N ALA A 561 -9.16 14.51 9.52
CA ALA A 561 -8.44 15.06 10.67
C ALA A 561 -8.73 16.56 10.88
N GLN A 562 -8.75 17.36 9.80
CA GLN A 562 -9.08 18.79 9.88
C GLN A 562 -10.56 19.03 10.21
N LEU A 563 -11.48 18.20 9.71
CA LEU A 563 -12.88 18.26 10.09
C LEU A 563 -13.08 17.91 11.57
N GLU A 564 -12.40 16.85 12.04
CA GLU A 564 -12.45 16.45 13.46
C GLU A 564 -11.93 17.54 14.38
N SER A 565 -10.86 18.26 14.01
CA SER A 565 -10.32 19.41 14.76
C SER A 565 -11.32 20.57 14.89
N ARG A 566 -12.28 20.64 13.96
CA ARG A 566 -13.40 21.60 13.97
C ARG A 566 -14.66 21.04 14.63
N GLY A 567 -14.57 19.86 15.28
CA GLY A 567 -15.70 19.20 15.95
C GLY A 567 -16.61 18.39 15.01
N LEU A 568 -16.23 18.24 13.74
CA LEU A 568 -16.99 17.53 12.72
C LEU A 568 -16.44 16.10 12.55
N LYS A 569 -17.06 15.12 13.21
CA LYS A 569 -16.62 13.72 13.21
C LYS A 569 -17.13 12.98 11.97
N LEU A 570 -16.37 13.06 10.88
CA LEU A 570 -16.65 12.31 9.64
C LEU A 570 -15.72 11.10 9.56
N PRO A 571 -16.18 9.84 9.67
CA PRO A 571 -15.34 8.69 9.44
C PRO A 571 -14.81 8.67 8.00
N ILE A 572 -13.56 8.22 7.80
CA ILE A 572 -12.92 8.22 6.47
C ILE A 572 -13.74 7.40 5.45
N VAL A 573 -14.27 6.25 5.86
CA VAL A 573 -15.16 5.41 5.03
C VAL A 573 -16.38 6.21 4.55
N LYS A 574 -16.88 7.15 5.38
CA LYS A 574 -18.01 8.00 5.00
C LYS A 574 -17.63 9.04 3.95
N LEU A 575 -16.40 9.54 3.94
CA LEU A 575 -15.95 10.41 2.87
C LEU A 575 -15.88 9.66 1.52
N TYR A 576 -15.47 8.39 1.52
CA TYR A 576 -15.51 7.55 0.32
C TYR A 576 -16.94 7.21 -0.14
N GLN A 577 -17.84 6.94 0.82
CA GLN A 577 -19.25 6.66 0.54
C GLN A 577 -20.04 7.93 0.13
N HIS A 578 -19.65 9.08 0.65
CA HIS A 578 -20.29 10.37 0.48
C HIS A 578 -19.28 11.42 -0.03
N PRO A 579 -18.76 11.27 -1.24
CA PRO A 579 -17.62 12.08 -1.72
C PRO A 579 -18.01 13.50 -2.15
N THR A 580 -19.18 14.02 -1.71
CA THR A 580 -19.62 15.39 -1.97
C THR A 580 -19.91 16.13 -0.65
N ILE A 581 -19.74 17.47 -0.67
CA ILE A 581 -20.02 18.29 0.52
C ILE A 581 -21.48 18.12 0.97
N ARG A 582 -22.41 18.08 0.04
CA ARG A 582 -23.83 17.83 0.34
C ARG A 582 -24.03 16.54 1.11
N ALA A 583 -23.47 15.46 0.66
CA ALA A 583 -23.62 14.15 1.26
C ALA A 583 -22.91 14.04 2.62
N CYS A 584 -21.70 14.62 2.74
CA CYS A 584 -20.98 14.72 4.02
C CYS A 584 -21.75 15.56 5.04
N ALA A 585 -22.29 16.72 4.64
CA ALA A 585 -23.05 17.58 5.53
C ALA A 585 -24.33 16.89 6.02
N ASN A 586 -25.07 16.26 5.12
CA ASN A 586 -26.27 15.49 5.48
C ASN A 586 -25.96 14.37 6.47
N TYR A 587 -24.83 13.67 6.29
CA TYR A 587 -24.38 12.65 7.24
C TYR A 587 -24.08 13.25 8.62
N LEU A 588 -23.37 14.39 8.68
CA LEU A 588 -22.96 15.04 9.93
C LEU A 588 -24.14 15.73 10.65
N GLU A 589 -25.14 16.24 9.94
CA GLU A 589 -26.34 16.88 10.50
C GLU A 589 -27.37 15.89 11.05
N GLY A 590 -27.05 14.60 11.06
CA GLY A 590 -27.95 13.56 11.58
C GLY A 590 -29.12 13.24 10.67
N GLY A 591 -29.07 13.68 9.42
CA GLY A 591 -29.94 13.21 8.35
C GLY A 591 -29.58 11.78 7.99
N VAL A 592 -30.27 10.83 8.64
CA VAL A 592 -30.09 9.38 8.51
C VAL A 592 -28.90 8.82 9.30
N HIS A 593 -28.98 8.77 10.63
CA HIS A 593 -28.55 7.57 11.34
C HIS A 593 -29.41 6.41 10.77
N MET A 594 -29.03 5.84 9.67
CA MET A 594 -29.32 4.44 9.45
C MET A 594 -28.44 3.69 10.48
N GLN A 595 -28.97 3.53 11.69
CA GLN A 595 -28.49 2.49 12.59
C GLN A 595 -28.45 1.24 11.74
N THR A 596 -27.27 0.61 11.64
CA THR A 596 -27.22 -0.69 10.98
C THR A 596 -28.28 -1.58 11.60
N PRO A 597 -28.90 -2.50 10.88
CA PRO A 597 -29.86 -3.44 11.46
C PRO A 597 -29.32 -4.10 12.73
N ALA A 598 -28.00 -4.30 12.84
CA ALA A 598 -27.31 -4.81 14.02
C ALA A 598 -27.28 -3.80 15.18
N GLU A 599 -27.12 -2.50 14.94
CA GLU A 599 -27.17 -1.46 15.98
C GLU A 599 -28.61 -1.21 16.46
N MET A 600 -29.57 -1.25 15.55
CA MET A 600 -31.01 -1.24 15.90
C MET A 600 -31.37 -2.47 16.74
N ALA A 601 -30.89 -3.64 16.40
CA ALA A 601 -31.11 -4.86 17.18
C ALA A 601 -30.46 -4.78 18.57
N ARG A 602 -29.21 -4.26 18.67
CA ARG A 602 -28.51 -4.06 19.95
C ARG A 602 -29.15 -2.98 20.82
N ALA A 603 -29.67 -1.90 20.25
CA ALA A 603 -30.35 -0.86 20.96
C ALA A 603 -31.69 -1.38 21.51
N ARG A 604 -32.42 -2.21 20.76
CA ARG A 604 -33.65 -2.90 21.19
C ARG A 604 -33.37 -3.94 22.28
N MET A 605 -32.27 -4.65 22.23
CA MET A 605 -31.87 -5.62 23.25
C MET A 605 -31.49 -4.99 24.61
N ARG A 606 -31.09 -3.73 24.66
CA ARG A 606 -30.71 -3.04 25.90
C ARG A 606 -31.86 -2.48 26.72
N ASN A 607 -33.07 -2.42 26.17
CA ASN A 607 -34.16 -1.66 26.79
C ASN A 607 -35.29 -2.50 27.40
N ASP A 608 -35.16 -3.82 27.53
CA ASP A 608 -36.29 -4.62 28.00
C ASP A 608 -35.96 -5.55 29.16
N GLY A 609 -36.22 -5.06 30.38
CA GLY A 609 -36.17 -5.81 31.64
C GLY A 609 -37.44 -6.58 32.00
N THR A 610 -38.41 -6.73 31.08
CA THR A 610 -39.70 -7.41 31.35
C THR A 610 -39.91 -8.61 30.42
N LYS A 611 -40.19 -9.76 31.02
CA LYS A 611 -40.62 -10.98 30.34
C LYS A 611 -42.04 -10.79 29.77
N ALA A 612 -42.15 -10.30 28.52
CA ALA A 612 -43.37 -10.38 27.74
C ALA A 612 -43.12 -11.27 26.52
N THR A 613 -44.10 -12.10 26.18
CA THR A 613 -44.14 -12.87 24.93
C THR A 613 -43.99 -11.92 23.76
N ARG A 614 -42.85 -12.04 23.04
CA ARG A 614 -42.53 -11.17 21.91
C ARG A 614 -43.32 -11.61 20.68
N GLU A 615 -44.37 -10.93 20.37
CA GLU A 615 -45.00 -11.01 19.06
C GLU A 615 -44.17 -10.22 18.06
N ILE A 616 -43.81 -10.85 16.92
CA ILE A 616 -43.06 -10.22 15.82
C ILE A 616 -44.09 -9.93 14.71
N ALA A 617 -44.27 -8.64 14.40
CA ALA A 617 -45.13 -8.23 13.29
C ALA A 617 -44.27 -8.10 12.00
N ILE A 618 -44.69 -8.73 10.91
CA ILE A 618 -44.16 -8.48 9.57
C ILE A 618 -44.85 -7.24 9.04
N ILE A 619 -44.11 -6.12 8.97
CA ILE A 619 -44.66 -4.81 8.56
C ILE A 619 -44.45 -4.49 7.09
N GLY A 620 -43.72 -5.35 6.35
CA GLY A 620 -43.50 -5.23 4.92
C GLY A 620 -42.75 -6.44 4.38
N MET A 621 -42.97 -6.74 3.11
CA MET A 621 -42.23 -7.76 2.35
C MET A 621 -41.91 -7.16 0.99
N SER A 622 -40.69 -7.35 0.53
CA SER A 622 -40.25 -6.98 -0.82
C SER A 622 -39.36 -8.08 -1.36
N GLY A 623 -39.39 -8.30 -2.65
CA GLY A 623 -38.53 -9.32 -3.29
C GLY A 623 -38.72 -9.36 -4.79
N ARG A 624 -37.72 -9.95 -5.48
CA ARG A 624 -37.76 -10.30 -6.89
C ARG A 624 -37.58 -11.81 -6.99
N PHE A 625 -38.38 -12.44 -7.84
CA PHE A 625 -38.43 -13.89 -7.92
C PHE A 625 -38.42 -14.32 -9.39
N PRO A 626 -37.98 -15.54 -9.69
CA PRO A 626 -38.06 -16.04 -11.05
C PRO A 626 -39.51 -15.95 -11.60
N GLY A 627 -39.68 -15.17 -12.66
CA GLY A 627 -40.97 -14.93 -13.29
C GLY A 627 -41.92 -14.01 -12.52
N ALA A 628 -41.41 -13.28 -11.48
CA ALA A 628 -42.22 -12.29 -10.72
C ALA A 628 -41.36 -11.12 -10.26
N ALA A 629 -41.78 -9.91 -10.57
CA ALA A 629 -41.05 -8.67 -10.25
C ALA A 629 -41.24 -8.20 -8.79
N ASN A 630 -42.26 -8.71 -8.10
CA ASN A 630 -42.61 -8.36 -6.71
C ASN A 630 -43.37 -9.50 -6.04
N VAL A 631 -43.69 -9.32 -4.74
CA VAL A 631 -44.36 -10.32 -3.90
C VAL A 631 -45.80 -10.58 -4.38
N GLU A 632 -46.52 -9.54 -4.81
CA GLU A 632 -47.92 -9.67 -5.30
C GLU A 632 -47.95 -10.49 -6.62
N GLU A 633 -46.99 -10.32 -7.48
CA GLU A 633 -46.90 -11.08 -8.71
C GLU A 633 -46.49 -12.53 -8.43
N LEU A 634 -45.56 -12.76 -7.51
CA LEU A 634 -45.23 -14.11 -7.05
C LEU A 634 -46.49 -14.81 -6.51
N TRP A 635 -47.24 -14.13 -5.67
CA TRP A 635 -48.48 -14.70 -5.08
C TRP A 635 -49.51 -15.08 -6.17
N ARG A 636 -49.70 -14.18 -7.16
CA ARG A 636 -50.58 -14.47 -8.31
C ARG A 636 -50.09 -15.67 -9.11
N ASN A 637 -48.78 -15.72 -9.39
CA ASN A 637 -48.17 -16.84 -10.13
C ASN A 637 -48.34 -18.17 -9.38
N LEU A 638 -48.25 -18.16 -8.03
CA LEU A 638 -48.53 -19.35 -7.21
C LEU A 638 -49.95 -19.79 -7.28
N LEU A 639 -50.93 -18.85 -7.20
CA LEU A 639 -52.36 -19.14 -7.34
C LEU A 639 -52.68 -19.68 -8.73
N ASP A 640 -52.10 -19.10 -9.77
CA ASP A 640 -52.22 -19.53 -11.18
C ASP A 640 -51.43 -20.78 -11.52
N LYS A 641 -50.69 -21.34 -10.56
CA LYS A 641 -49.79 -22.54 -10.75
C LYS A 641 -48.76 -22.32 -11.87
N LYS A 642 -48.30 -21.10 -12.09
CA LYS A 642 -47.25 -20.79 -13.06
C LYS A 642 -45.90 -21.26 -12.54
N ASN A 643 -45.13 -21.92 -13.46
CA ASN A 643 -43.81 -22.35 -13.17
C ASN A 643 -42.80 -21.22 -13.52
N GLY A 644 -42.09 -20.71 -12.54
CA GLY A 644 -41.07 -19.66 -12.69
C GLY A 644 -39.70 -20.22 -13.19
N ILE A 645 -39.59 -21.49 -13.48
CA ILE A 645 -38.37 -22.12 -13.99
C ILE A 645 -38.28 -21.96 -15.50
N SER A 646 -37.26 -21.29 -15.99
CA SER A 646 -36.91 -21.21 -17.41
C SER A 646 -36.17 -22.46 -17.85
N ARG A 647 -36.47 -22.93 -19.08
CA ARG A 647 -35.79 -24.09 -19.71
C ARG A 647 -35.19 -23.62 -21.02
N TRP A 648 -34.00 -24.12 -21.32
CA TRP A 648 -33.27 -23.80 -22.54
C TRP A 648 -33.06 -25.09 -23.39
N THR A 649 -32.97 -24.90 -24.68
CA THR A 649 -32.41 -25.92 -25.57
C THR A 649 -30.88 -25.95 -25.42
N ARG A 650 -30.22 -26.97 -25.92
CA ARG A 650 -28.75 -27.08 -25.84
C ARG A 650 -28.04 -25.95 -26.59
N GLU A 651 -28.62 -25.48 -27.68
CA GLU A 651 -28.11 -24.39 -28.50
C GLU A 651 -28.20 -23.01 -27.81
N GLU A 652 -29.18 -22.88 -26.88
CA GLU A 652 -29.40 -21.66 -26.11
C GLU A 652 -28.60 -21.57 -24.79
N LEU A 653 -27.89 -22.64 -24.44
CA LEU A 653 -27.06 -22.67 -23.26
C LEU A 653 -25.84 -21.74 -23.43
N ASP A 654 -25.45 -21.05 -22.34
CA ASP A 654 -24.31 -20.15 -22.30
C ASP A 654 -23.04 -20.87 -22.83
N PRO A 655 -22.31 -20.28 -23.78
CA PRO A 655 -21.07 -20.85 -24.31
C PRO A 655 -19.98 -21.09 -23.26
N SER A 656 -20.04 -20.43 -22.11
CA SER A 656 -19.11 -20.64 -20.99
C SER A 656 -19.28 -21.98 -20.28
N ILE A 657 -20.44 -22.66 -20.48
CA ILE A 657 -20.66 -24.01 -19.96
C ILE A 657 -19.82 -24.99 -20.81
N PRO A 658 -18.94 -25.80 -20.19
CA PRO A 658 -18.12 -26.78 -20.93
C PRO A 658 -18.93 -27.64 -21.87
N GLU A 659 -18.39 -27.89 -23.08
CA GLU A 659 -19.09 -28.63 -24.15
C GLU A 659 -19.47 -30.03 -23.69
N GLU A 660 -18.65 -30.67 -22.86
CA GLU A 660 -18.91 -31.98 -22.27
C GLU A 660 -20.20 -31.97 -21.43
N LEU A 661 -20.40 -30.96 -20.61
CA LEU A 661 -21.62 -30.79 -19.81
C LEU A 661 -22.83 -30.42 -20.66
N ARG A 662 -22.68 -29.57 -21.68
CA ARG A 662 -23.78 -29.20 -22.57
C ARG A 662 -24.31 -30.41 -23.38
N ASN A 663 -23.44 -31.37 -23.66
CA ASN A 663 -23.77 -32.56 -24.39
C ASN A 663 -24.16 -33.77 -23.52
N ASP A 664 -24.04 -33.65 -22.19
CA ASP A 664 -24.44 -34.67 -21.24
C ASP A 664 -25.96 -34.89 -21.30
N PRO A 665 -26.47 -36.13 -21.57
CA PRO A 665 -27.91 -36.40 -21.60
C PRO A 665 -28.61 -36.16 -20.26
N ASP A 666 -27.90 -36.25 -19.15
CA ASP A 666 -28.41 -36.05 -17.81
C ASP A 666 -28.35 -34.58 -17.36
N TYR A 667 -27.75 -33.68 -18.17
CA TYR A 667 -27.68 -32.24 -17.84
C TYR A 667 -29.05 -31.57 -17.94
N VAL A 668 -29.54 -31.04 -16.83
CA VAL A 668 -30.83 -30.35 -16.73
C VAL A 668 -30.67 -28.89 -17.11
N ALA A 669 -31.00 -28.52 -18.35
CA ALA A 669 -30.94 -27.14 -18.85
C ALA A 669 -32.14 -26.30 -18.36
N ALA A 670 -32.25 -26.14 -17.04
CA ALA A 670 -33.35 -25.40 -16.40
C ALA A 670 -32.86 -24.69 -15.12
N ARG A 671 -33.25 -23.43 -14.95
CA ARG A 671 -33.00 -22.65 -13.71
C ARG A 671 -34.02 -21.54 -13.51
N GLY A 672 -34.15 -21.04 -12.30
CA GLY A 672 -34.87 -19.81 -12.04
C GLY A 672 -34.04 -18.59 -12.47
N VAL A 673 -34.61 -17.69 -13.28
CA VAL A 673 -33.97 -16.46 -13.71
C VAL A 673 -34.71 -15.27 -13.13
N ILE A 674 -34.00 -14.35 -12.51
CA ILE A 674 -34.54 -13.09 -11.98
C ILE A 674 -34.23 -12.00 -13.00
N ASP A 675 -35.27 -11.34 -13.51
CA ASP A 675 -35.11 -10.22 -14.44
C ASP A 675 -34.38 -9.05 -13.81
N ASN A 676 -33.49 -8.42 -14.57
CA ASN A 676 -32.68 -7.29 -14.13
C ASN A 676 -31.82 -7.56 -12.87
N ALA A 677 -31.32 -8.79 -12.72
CA ALA A 677 -30.37 -9.15 -11.65
C ALA A 677 -29.04 -8.35 -11.73
N ASP A 678 -28.75 -7.79 -12.89
CA ASP A 678 -27.62 -6.89 -13.16
C ASP A 678 -27.86 -5.45 -12.65
N LYS A 679 -29.13 -5.05 -12.40
CA LYS A 679 -29.47 -3.71 -11.94
C LYS A 679 -29.43 -3.63 -10.42
N PHE A 680 -28.55 -2.74 -9.93
CA PHE A 680 -28.32 -2.53 -8.51
C PHE A 680 -28.06 -1.04 -8.22
N ASP A 681 -28.80 -0.46 -7.27
CA ASP A 681 -28.55 0.91 -6.83
C ASP A 681 -27.46 0.93 -5.75
N ALA A 682 -26.21 0.95 -6.21
CA ALA A 682 -25.05 0.96 -5.33
C ALA A 682 -25.07 2.15 -4.35
N GLY A 683 -25.56 3.31 -4.79
CA GLY A 683 -25.66 4.51 -3.94
C GLY A 683 -26.63 4.33 -2.79
N PHE A 684 -27.81 3.77 -3.07
CA PHE A 684 -28.83 3.52 -2.04
C PHE A 684 -28.35 2.51 -0.98
N PHE A 685 -27.65 1.46 -1.39
CA PHE A 685 -27.14 0.42 -0.49
C PHE A 685 -25.77 0.76 0.14
N GLY A 686 -25.18 1.92 -0.17
CA GLY A 686 -23.89 2.33 0.35
C GLY A 686 -22.71 1.50 -0.16
N VAL A 687 -22.89 0.82 -1.29
CA VAL A 687 -21.85 0.02 -1.95
C VAL A 687 -21.06 0.91 -2.91
N ASN A 688 -19.74 0.78 -2.91
CA ASN A 688 -18.91 1.49 -3.87
C ASN A 688 -19.32 1.09 -5.32
N PRO A 689 -19.65 2.04 -6.21
CA PRO A 689 -20.06 1.74 -7.59
C PRO A 689 -19.03 0.92 -8.39
N ARG A 690 -17.76 0.96 -8.02
CA ARG A 690 -16.71 0.13 -8.62
C ARG A 690 -16.73 -1.32 -8.12
N VAL A 691 -17.23 -1.54 -6.91
CA VAL A 691 -17.36 -2.88 -6.30
C VAL A 691 -18.66 -3.53 -6.69
N ALA A 692 -19.73 -2.77 -6.87
CA ALA A 692 -21.05 -3.28 -7.20
C ALA A 692 -21.09 -4.25 -8.41
N PRO A 693 -20.36 -4.02 -9.52
CA PRO A 693 -20.30 -4.98 -10.63
C PRO A 693 -19.58 -6.29 -10.28
N LEU A 694 -18.72 -6.28 -9.29
CA LEU A 694 -17.91 -7.44 -8.86
C LEU A 694 -18.64 -8.29 -7.79
N MET A 695 -19.70 -7.75 -7.19
CA MET A 695 -20.49 -8.49 -6.22
C MET A 695 -21.26 -9.62 -6.91
N ASP A 696 -21.41 -10.74 -6.20
CA ASP A 696 -22.30 -11.83 -6.65
C ASP A 696 -23.70 -11.26 -6.91
N PRO A 697 -24.34 -11.59 -8.06
CA PRO A 697 -25.70 -11.14 -8.36
C PRO A 697 -26.71 -11.46 -7.26
N GLN A 698 -26.53 -12.58 -6.55
CA GLN A 698 -27.38 -12.96 -5.43
C GLN A 698 -27.29 -11.94 -4.27
N GLN A 699 -26.07 -11.49 -3.94
CA GLN A 699 -25.87 -10.47 -2.90
C GLN A 699 -26.44 -9.11 -3.29
N ARG A 700 -26.47 -8.78 -4.58
CA ARG A 700 -27.05 -7.54 -5.08
C ARG A 700 -28.58 -7.56 -5.11
N VAL A 701 -29.18 -8.71 -5.28
CA VAL A 701 -30.64 -8.88 -5.37
C VAL A 701 -31.27 -9.08 -3.98
N PHE A 702 -30.55 -9.71 -3.05
CA PHE A 702 -31.00 -9.95 -1.67
C PHE A 702 -30.86 -8.69 -0.80
#